data_e829284a3309ab7700db33552b535f12
#
_entry.id   e829284a3309ab7700db33552b535f12
#
_cell.length_a   1.000
_cell.length_b   1.000
_cell.length_c   1.000
_cell.angle_alpha   90.00
_cell.angle_beta   90.00
_cell.angle_gamma   90.00
#
_symmetry.space_group_name_H-M   'P 1'
#
loop_
_entity.id
_entity.type
_entity.pdbx_description
1 polymer ?
#
loop_
_entity_poly.entity_id
_entity_poly.type
_entity_poly.pdbx_seq_one_letter_code
_entity_poly.pdbx_strand_id
1 'polypeptide(L)'
;MTIDEQFEKLENTVREYNPGADFKRIRESYEFAKQHHGEQRRKSGELYITHPLAVAQIVAEELHLDSESIEAALLHDVIEDTDATYDDVAKLTSPTVADLVEGVSKLTRIQYATKEDEQMENLRKMLIAMSKDIRVILIKISDRLHNMRTMEYQTPAKQKQKSLETMEIYAPIAHRLGMQRMKWELEDLSLKYLDPIGYDEIVSKLDAKRPEYDALMSRTQAQIDQRLNEMGIKHIVYGRMKHPYSIYRKMFSQNKSLDEIFDLFAFRVVVDTVSDCYNVLGVIHDLYKPILGRFKDYIGTPKPNGYQSLHTTVMGNDGIPFEVQIRTTEMHEIAEYGVAAHWKYKQNGQGAGTEGKYEWVRRLLENQEGADAEEFIHSLKVDMFSDEVFVFTPNGDVQNLPAGATPIDFAYAIHSAVGNRMIGAKVNNRIVTLDHVLKNGDIVEILTSKNAKGPSRDWMKIAKSNEARSKIRQWFKKEKRDENIANGRSAFDAELRHCGIAMKDVLDPEFLPVLLKKVAYPTLDDLYAAIGYGGFTAQKAVSRIQGELQRRQQQRQQEQMLAEAVAEPKEDPKPPDTPKQPKAVKSEQGIIVEGLDNCLVKFSKCCTPVPGDDIVGFITRGYGVSVHRADCPNASEEKRKEQPDRWIHVSWGTDTNDSYPTTIEAVCKDRLNLLLDISSALSTTKTFVLGLNTRSTEDGFAIIRIEIQIKDGAQLSTLMNKLHQISGVLQVNRPVG
;
A
#
# COMPACT_ATOMS: atom_id res chain seq x y z
N MET A 1 -34.65 -16.63 -1.20
CA MET A 1 -34.20 -17.73 -2.10
C MET A 1 -33.72 -18.89 -1.24
N THR A 2 -34.21 -20.08 -1.49
CA THR A 2 -33.67 -21.29 -0.87
C THR A 2 -32.27 -21.59 -1.40
N ILE A 3 -31.53 -22.46 -0.72
CA ILE A 3 -30.15 -22.82 -1.16
C ILE A 3 -30.18 -23.48 -2.52
N ASP A 4 -31.19 -24.33 -2.78
CA ASP A 4 -31.33 -25.01 -4.05
C ASP A 4 -31.71 -24.04 -5.20
N GLU A 5 -32.54 -23.01 -4.92
CA GLU A 5 -32.81 -21.93 -5.89
C GLU A 5 -31.56 -21.10 -6.21
N GLN A 6 -30.66 -20.91 -5.23
CA GLN A 6 -29.39 -20.25 -5.48
C GLN A 6 -28.47 -21.10 -6.37
N PHE A 7 -28.46 -22.42 -6.17
CA PHE A 7 -27.69 -23.32 -6.99
C PHE A 7 -28.25 -23.39 -8.43
N GLU A 8 -29.58 -23.44 -8.60
CA GLU A 8 -30.21 -23.35 -9.91
C GLU A 8 -29.85 -22.02 -10.64
N LYS A 9 -29.82 -20.93 -9.90
CA LYS A 9 -29.35 -19.64 -10.43
C LYS A 9 -27.91 -19.74 -10.95
N LEU A 10 -27.00 -20.36 -10.18
CA LEU A 10 -25.64 -20.60 -10.62
C LEU A 10 -25.57 -21.42 -11.92
N GLU A 11 -26.29 -22.55 -11.99
CA GLU A 11 -26.31 -23.38 -13.19
C GLU A 11 -26.83 -22.61 -14.42
N ASN A 12 -27.88 -21.79 -14.25
CA ASN A 12 -28.41 -20.96 -15.31
C ASN A 12 -27.41 -19.90 -15.77
N THR A 13 -26.77 -19.23 -14.83
CA THR A 13 -25.70 -18.24 -15.12
C THR A 13 -24.57 -18.90 -15.93
N VAL A 14 -24.06 -20.04 -15.48
CA VAL A 14 -23.00 -20.76 -16.20
C VAL A 14 -23.46 -21.16 -17.60
N ARG A 15 -24.72 -21.61 -17.74
CA ARG A 15 -25.31 -22.06 -19.03
C ARG A 15 -25.37 -20.93 -20.06
N GLU A 16 -25.58 -19.69 -19.62
CA GLU A 16 -25.67 -18.52 -20.51
C GLU A 16 -24.34 -18.25 -21.22
N TYR A 17 -23.20 -18.36 -20.52
CA TYR A 17 -21.90 -18.05 -21.13
C TYR A 17 -21.09 -19.29 -21.52
N ASN A 18 -21.33 -20.46 -20.91
CA ASN A 18 -20.66 -21.73 -21.21
C ASN A 18 -21.65 -22.88 -21.26
N PRO A 19 -22.42 -23.01 -22.37
CA PRO A 19 -23.41 -24.11 -22.54
C PRO A 19 -22.79 -25.51 -22.54
N GLY A 20 -21.47 -25.61 -22.83
CA GLY A 20 -20.74 -26.90 -22.86
C GLY A 20 -20.12 -27.29 -21.52
N ALA A 21 -20.42 -26.57 -20.43
CA ALA A 21 -19.91 -26.88 -19.10
C ALA A 21 -20.35 -28.27 -18.62
N ASP A 22 -19.52 -28.91 -17.79
CA ASP A 22 -19.89 -30.20 -17.16
C ASP A 22 -20.81 -29.94 -15.94
N PHE A 23 -22.08 -29.70 -16.22
CA PHE A 23 -23.10 -29.45 -15.19
C PHE A 23 -23.28 -30.62 -14.21
N LYS A 24 -22.95 -31.85 -14.64
CA LYS A 24 -23.00 -33.00 -13.76
C LYS A 24 -21.94 -32.89 -12.67
N ARG A 25 -20.69 -32.57 -13.03
CA ARG A 25 -19.59 -32.41 -12.09
C ARG A 25 -19.77 -31.19 -11.20
N ILE A 26 -20.27 -30.08 -11.74
CA ILE A 26 -20.62 -28.89 -10.94
C ILE A 26 -21.64 -29.25 -9.85
N ARG A 27 -22.67 -30.04 -10.20
CA ARG A 27 -23.67 -30.49 -9.22
C ARG A 27 -23.08 -31.47 -8.19
N GLU A 28 -22.27 -32.44 -8.63
CA GLU A 28 -21.57 -33.38 -7.74
C GLU A 28 -20.66 -32.62 -6.75
N SER A 29 -19.96 -31.57 -7.20
CA SER A 29 -19.13 -30.72 -6.37
C SER A 29 -19.94 -29.92 -5.34
N TYR A 30 -21.10 -29.40 -5.74
CA TYR A 30 -22.04 -28.73 -4.83
C TYR A 30 -22.57 -29.67 -3.75
N GLU A 31 -23.05 -30.86 -4.14
CA GLU A 31 -23.57 -31.85 -3.18
C GLU A 31 -22.49 -32.34 -2.23
N PHE A 32 -21.26 -32.54 -2.71
CA PHE A 32 -20.13 -32.90 -1.88
C PHE A 32 -19.81 -31.79 -0.83
N ALA A 33 -19.73 -30.52 -1.25
CA ALA A 33 -19.52 -29.41 -0.36
C ALA A 33 -20.66 -29.29 0.68
N LYS A 34 -21.92 -29.43 0.23
CA LYS A 34 -23.11 -29.40 1.08
C LYS A 34 -23.11 -30.50 2.13
N GLN A 35 -22.67 -31.71 1.77
CA GLN A 35 -22.59 -32.87 2.66
C GLN A 35 -21.50 -32.68 3.71
N HIS A 36 -20.28 -32.25 3.31
CA HIS A 36 -19.15 -32.13 4.21
C HIS A 36 -19.28 -30.93 5.17
N HIS A 37 -19.83 -29.81 4.73
CA HIS A 37 -20.16 -28.69 5.62
C HIS A 37 -21.36 -28.95 6.52
N GLY A 38 -22.30 -29.81 6.11
CA GLY A 38 -23.45 -30.25 6.89
C GLY A 38 -24.20 -29.12 7.58
N GLU A 39 -24.29 -29.17 8.90
CA GLU A 39 -24.98 -28.17 9.74
C GLU A 39 -24.08 -27.01 10.18
N GLN A 40 -22.85 -26.89 9.64
CA GLN A 40 -22.00 -25.75 9.97
C GLN A 40 -22.72 -24.43 9.64
N ARG A 41 -22.56 -23.43 10.53
CA ARG A 41 -23.21 -22.12 10.36
C ARG A 41 -22.20 -20.98 10.36
N ARG A 42 -22.48 -20.01 9.53
CA ARG A 42 -21.76 -18.72 9.52
C ARG A 42 -22.18 -17.88 10.74
N LYS A 43 -21.45 -16.80 11.01
CA LYS A 43 -21.81 -15.83 12.06
C LYS A 43 -23.13 -15.10 11.77
N SER A 44 -23.58 -15.06 10.52
CA SER A 44 -24.92 -14.59 10.11
C SER A 44 -26.04 -15.51 10.57
N GLY A 45 -25.72 -16.76 10.99
CA GLY A 45 -26.69 -17.81 11.31
C GLY A 45 -27.08 -18.70 10.12
N GLU A 46 -26.70 -18.34 8.91
CA GLU A 46 -26.95 -19.13 7.69
C GLU A 46 -26.07 -20.38 7.66
N LEU A 47 -26.50 -21.41 6.90
CA LEU A 47 -25.70 -22.60 6.65
C LEU A 47 -24.42 -22.22 5.88
N TYR A 48 -23.30 -22.86 6.22
CA TYR A 48 -21.99 -22.52 5.66
C TYR A 48 -21.93 -22.63 4.14
N ILE A 49 -22.63 -23.62 3.55
CA ILE A 49 -22.68 -23.86 2.10
C ILE A 49 -23.13 -22.63 1.29
N THR A 50 -23.83 -21.67 1.90
CA THR A 50 -24.22 -20.41 1.22
C THR A 50 -23.00 -19.59 0.81
N HIS A 51 -21.87 -19.74 1.52
CA HIS A 51 -20.64 -19.03 1.19
C HIS A 51 -19.94 -19.57 -0.07
N PRO A 52 -19.57 -20.85 -0.17
CA PRO A 52 -19.01 -21.41 -1.40
C PRO A 52 -19.92 -21.19 -2.61
N LEU A 53 -21.25 -21.32 -2.42
CA LEU A 53 -22.21 -21.07 -3.48
C LEU A 53 -22.19 -19.61 -3.96
N ALA A 54 -22.14 -18.65 -3.04
CA ALA A 54 -22.02 -17.23 -3.39
C ALA A 54 -20.68 -16.90 -4.05
N VAL A 55 -19.58 -17.53 -3.61
CA VAL A 55 -18.26 -17.37 -4.25
C VAL A 55 -18.29 -17.91 -5.69
N ALA A 56 -18.87 -19.11 -5.91
CA ALA A 56 -19.05 -19.68 -7.23
C ALA A 56 -19.94 -18.79 -8.13
N GLN A 57 -21.00 -18.18 -7.55
CA GLN A 57 -21.85 -17.22 -8.25
C GLN A 57 -21.06 -15.97 -8.70
N ILE A 58 -20.20 -15.43 -7.84
CA ILE A 58 -19.32 -14.30 -8.19
C ILE A 58 -18.36 -14.70 -9.31
N VAL A 59 -17.75 -15.90 -9.23
CA VAL A 59 -16.87 -16.43 -10.29
C VAL A 59 -17.61 -16.59 -11.61
N ALA A 60 -18.87 -17.02 -11.58
CA ALA A 60 -19.71 -17.17 -12.78
C ALA A 60 -20.17 -15.82 -13.34
N GLU A 61 -20.75 -14.93 -12.51
CA GLU A 61 -21.34 -13.66 -12.96
C GLU A 61 -20.30 -12.61 -13.32
N GLU A 62 -19.24 -12.51 -12.50
CA GLU A 62 -18.27 -11.41 -12.61
C GLU A 62 -17.05 -11.79 -13.46
N LEU A 63 -16.70 -13.07 -13.56
CA LEU A 63 -15.46 -13.50 -14.20
C LEU A 63 -15.67 -14.44 -15.41
N HIS A 64 -16.84 -15.05 -15.53
CA HIS A 64 -17.19 -16.01 -16.60
C HIS A 64 -16.13 -17.12 -16.80
N LEU A 65 -15.64 -17.73 -15.69
CA LEU A 65 -14.59 -18.74 -15.74
C LEU A 65 -15.12 -20.11 -16.14
N ASP A 66 -14.20 -21.05 -16.37
CA ASP A 66 -14.48 -22.42 -16.79
C ASP A 66 -15.14 -23.29 -15.69
N SER A 67 -15.59 -24.49 -16.08
CA SER A 67 -16.23 -25.43 -15.14
C SER A 67 -15.35 -25.80 -13.97
N GLU A 68 -14.04 -26.04 -14.21
CA GLU A 68 -13.08 -26.38 -13.16
C GLU A 68 -12.94 -25.26 -12.12
N SER A 69 -13.01 -24.00 -12.55
CA SER A 69 -12.99 -22.83 -11.64
C SER A 69 -14.26 -22.74 -10.79
N ILE A 70 -15.43 -23.08 -11.35
CA ILE A 70 -16.70 -23.13 -10.63
C ILE A 70 -16.68 -24.28 -9.60
N GLU A 71 -16.21 -25.48 -10.01
CA GLU A 71 -16.03 -26.62 -9.11
C GLU A 71 -15.07 -26.26 -7.96
N ALA A 72 -13.92 -25.65 -8.26
CA ALA A 72 -12.95 -25.21 -7.27
C ALA A 72 -13.52 -24.13 -6.33
N ALA A 73 -14.34 -23.20 -6.83
CA ALA A 73 -15.01 -22.20 -6.02
C ALA A 73 -16.07 -22.82 -5.07
N LEU A 74 -16.79 -23.86 -5.49
CA LEU A 74 -17.73 -24.61 -4.64
C LEU A 74 -17.01 -25.40 -3.54
N LEU A 75 -15.77 -25.83 -3.78
CA LEU A 75 -15.00 -26.71 -2.91
C LEU A 75 -13.88 -26.00 -2.12
N HIS A 76 -13.71 -24.68 -2.27
CA HIS A 76 -12.50 -23.97 -1.83
C HIS A 76 -12.21 -24.05 -0.32
N ASP A 77 -13.23 -24.16 0.52
CA ASP A 77 -13.10 -24.26 1.99
C ASP A 77 -13.23 -25.71 2.49
N VAL A 78 -13.57 -26.68 1.63
CA VAL A 78 -13.85 -28.06 2.06
C VAL A 78 -12.63 -28.72 2.69
N ILE A 79 -11.43 -28.53 2.12
CA ILE A 79 -10.18 -29.08 2.68
C ILE A 79 -9.75 -28.37 3.97
N GLU A 80 -10.07 -27.05 4.09
CA GLU A 80 -9.67 -26.24 5.27
C GLU A 80 -10.59 -26.48 6.46
N ASP A 81 -11.92 -26.54 6.23
CA ASP A 81 -12.94 -26.46 7.28
C ASP A 81 -13.68 -27.79 7.54
N THR A 82 -13.32 -28.89 6.81
CA THR A 82 -13.91 -30.21 6.99
C THR A 82 -12.83 -31.32 7.02
N ASP A 83 -13.26 -32.58 7.07
CA ASP A 83 -12.36 -33.77 7.08
C ASP A 83 -11.99 -34.22 5.66
N ALA A 84 -12.50 -33.55 4.62
CA ALA A 84 -12.18 -33.91 3.22
C ALA A 84 -10.70 -33.64 2.91
N THR A 85 -10.12 -34.54 2.13
CA THR A 85 -8.71 -34.46 1.76
C THR A 85 -8.53 -34.03 0.31
N TYR A 86 -7.29 -33.65 -0.06
CA TYR A 86 -6.91 -33.41 -1.46
C TYR A 86 -7.30 -34.57 -2.37
N ASP A 87 -7.04 -35.83 -1.93
CA ASP A 87 -7.32 -37.03 -2.72
C ASP A 87 -8.82 -37.24 -2.95
N ASP A 88 -9.68 -36.85 -2.02
CA ASP A 88 -11.12 -36.94 -2.14
C ASP A 88 -11.62 -35.96 -3.20
N VAL A 89 -11.14 -34.70 -3.17
CA VAL A 89 -11.45 -33.69 -4.19
C VAL A 89 -10.92 -34.11 -5.55
N ALA A 90 -9.68 -34.61 -5.64
CA ALA A 90 -9.09 -35.06 -6.91
C ALA A 90 -9.85 -36.26 -7.56
N LYS A 91 -10.36 -37.15 -6.71
CA LYS A 91 -11.21 -38.28 -7.20
C LYS A 91 -12.59 -37.88 -7.66
N LEU A 92 -13.20 -36.91 -6.96
CA LEU A 92 -14.50 -36.33 -7.29
C LEU A 92 -14.47 -35.57 -8.62
N THR A 93 -13.43 -34.75 -8.80
CA THR A 93 -13.33 -33.78 -9.89
C THR A 93 -12.12 -34.06 -10.81
N SER A 94 -11.01 -33.43 -10.56
CA SER A 94 -9.72 -33.63 -11.26
C SER A 94 -8.55 -33.19 -10.38
N PRO A 95 -7.32 -33.65 -10.66
CA PRO A 95 -6.13 -33.14 -9.99
C PRO A 95 -5.99 -31.61 -10.13
N THR A 96 -6.39 -31.04 -11.27
CA THR A 96 -6.38 -29.59 -11.51
C THR A 96 -7.29 -28.85 -10.53
N VAL A 97 -8.51 -29.32 -10.32
CA VAL A 97 -9.44 -28.72 -9.35
C VAL A 97 -8.90 -28.85 -7.92
N ALA A 98 -8.35 -30.01 -7.57
CA ALA A 98 -7.74 -30.22 -6.25
C ALA A 98 -6.55 -29.28 -6.01
N ASP A 99 -5.69 -29.07 -7.02
CA ASP A 99 -4.58 -28.10 -6.98
C ASP A 99 -5.08 -26.65 -6.79
N LEU A 100 -6.17 -26.29 -7.47
CA LEU A 100 -6.80 -24.98 -7.30
C LEU A 100 -7.31 -24.80 -5.87
N VAL A 101 -8.04 -25.78 -5.33
CA VAL A 101 -8.58 -25.77 -3.96
C VAL A 101 -7.46 -25.67 -2.93
N GLU A 102 -6.39 -26.49 -3.06
CA GLU A 102 -5.22 -26.43 -2.19
C GLU A 102 -4.50 -25.07 -2.27
N GLY A 103 -4.40 -24.50 -3.49
CA GLY A 103 -3.81 -23.19 -3.71
C GLY A 103 -4.58 -22.06 -3.02
N VAL A 104 -5.91 -22.15 -2.94
CA VAL A 104 -6.78 -21.17 -2.28
C VAL A 104 -6.74 -21.32 -0.75
N SER A 105 -6.54 -22.54 -0.21
CA SER A 105 -6.53 -22.82 1.22
C SER A 105 -5.35 -22.18 1.95
N LYS A 106 -5.51 -21.87 3.24
CA LYS A 106 -4.45 -21.29 4.09
C LYS A 106 -3.46 -22.35 4.59
N LEU A 107 -2.28 -21.91 5.05
CA LEU A 107 -1.29 -22.73 5.75
C LEU A 107 -1.71 -22.90 7.22
N THR A 108 -2.69 -23.77 7.50
CA THR A 108 -3.25 -23.94 8.87
C THR A 108 -2.41 -24.80 9.80
N ARG A 109 -1.39 -25.52 9.30
CA ARG A 109 -0.65 -26.54 10.07
C ARG A 109 0.69 -26.11 10.66
N ILE A 110 1.12 -24.86 10.46
CA ILE A 110 2.42 -24.37 10.93
C ILE A 110 2.18 -23.36 12.06
N GLN A 111 2.82 -23.57 13.21
CA GLN A 111 2.84 -22.58 14.28
C GLN A 111 3.85 -21.49 13.93
N TYR A 112 3.35 -20.28 13.70
CA TYR A 112 4.17 -19.09 13.44
C TYR A 112 4.49 -18.34 14.72
N ALA A 113 5.65 -17.67 14.75
CA ALA A 113 6.09 -16.90 15.91
C ALA A 113 5.25 -15.62 16.10
N THR A 114 4.78 -15.02 15.01
CA THR A 114 3.95 -13.81 15.02
C THR A 114 2.79 -13.94 14.00
N LYS A 115 1.75 -13.10 14.16
CA LYS A 115 0.65 -13.00 13.17
C LYS A 115 1.13 -12.43 11.84
N GLU A 116 2.12 -11.58 11.88
CA GLU A 116 2.75 -10.97 10.70
C GLU A 116 3.46 -12.04 9.86
N ASP A 117 4.19 -12.96 10.50
CA ASP A 117 4.84 -14.09 9.82
C ASP A 117 3.80 -15.03 9.18
N GLU A 118 2.69 -15.30 9.88
CA GLU A 118 1.58 -16.10 9.34
C GLU A 118 0.97 -15.44 8.08
N GLN A 119 0.67 -14.16 8.14
CA GLN A 119 0.10 -13.42 7.01
C GLN A 119 1.04 -13.41 5.81
N MET A 120 2.33 -13.26 6.04
CA MET A 120 3.34 -13.24 5.00
C MET A 120 3.48 -14.60 4.31
N GLU A 121 3.59 -15.69 5.07
CA GLU A 121 3.72 -17.04 4.47
C GLU A 121 2.44 -17.45 3.73
N ASN A 122 1.25 -17.06 4.21
CA ASN A 122 0.01 -17.26 3.49
C ASN A 122 -0.01 -16.47 2.16
N LEU A 123 0.47 -15.22 2.18
CA LEU A 123 0.59 -14.41 0.95
C LEU A 123 1.60 -15.01 -0.02
N ARG A 124 2.75 -15.49 0.50
CA ARG A 124 3.77 -16.14 -0.32
C ARG A 124 3.26 -17.43 -0.97
N LYS A 125 2.59 -18.29 -0.21
CA LYS A 125 1.94 -19.51 -0.75
C LYS A 125 0.96 -19.16 -1.87
N MET A 126 0.11 -18.15 -1.64
CA MET A 126 -0.86 -17.68 -2.61
C MET A 126 -0.18 -17.18 -3.91
N LEU A 127 0.90 -16.42 -3.80
CA LEU A 127 1.66 -15.92 -4.96
C LEU A 127 2.35 -17.07 -5.73
N ILE A 128 2.88 -18.07 -5.02
CA ILE A 128 3.46 -19.27 -5.64
C ILE A 128 2.38 -20.07 -6.36
N ALA A 129 1.22 -20.29 -5.75
CA ALA A 129 0.10 -20.96 -6.37
C ALA A 129 -0.40 -20.19 -7.61
N MET A 130 -0.51 -18.86 -7.52
CA MET A 130 -0.88 -17.98 -8.63
C MET A 130 0.12 -18.04 -9.80
N SER A 131 1.41 -18.24 -9.53
CA SER A 131 2.41 -18.39 -10.59
C SER A 131 2.24 -19.68 -11.39
N LYS A 132 1.63 -20.71 -10.79
CA LYS A 132 1.27 -21.97 -11.45
C LYS A 132 -0.05 -21.86 -12.18
N ASP A 133 -1.08 -21.33 -11.53
CA ASP A 133 -2.41 -21.13 -12.10
C ASP A 133 -3.06 -19.85 -11.54
N ILE A 134 -3.33 -18.90 -12.43
CA ILE A 134 -3.95 -17.61 -12.08
C ILE A 134 -5.35 -17.77 -11.48
N ARG A 135 -6.07 -18.86 -11.78
CA ARG A 135 -7.43 -19.12 -11.28
C ARG A 135 -7.48 -19.13 -9.75
N VAL A 136 -6.38 -19.55 -9.09
CA VAL A 136 -6.26 -19.53 -7.62
C VAL A 136 -6.53 -18.13 -7.06
N ILE A 137 -5.89 -17.07 -7.61
CA ILE A 137 -6.08 -15.72 -7.11
C ILE A 137 -7.44 -15.14 -7.49
N LEU A 138 -7.99 -15.52 -8.65
CA LEU A 138 -9.32 -15.09 -9.08
C LEU A 138 -10.40 -15.62 -8.12
N ILE A 139 -10.33 -16.90 -7.74
CA ILE A 139 -11.21 -17.50 -6.74
C ILE A 139 -10.99 -16.83 -5.36
N LYS A 140 -9.73 -16.58 -4.97
CA LYS A 140 -9.41 -15.95 -3.67
C LYS A 140 -9.91 -14.51 -3.56
N ILE A 141 -9.86 -13.72 -4.65
CA ILE A 141 -10.45 -12.39 -4.69
C ILE A 141 -11.98 -12.46 -4.58
N SER A 142 -12.62 -13.44 -5.22
CA SER A 142 -14.06 -13.69 -5.15
C SER A 142 -14.49 -14.09 -3.73
N ASP A 143 -13.73 -14.97 -3.06
CA ASP A 143 -13.90 -15.33 -1.65
C ASP A 143 -13.79 -14.05 -0.77
N ARG A 144 -12.73 -13.26 -0.96
CA ARG A 144 -12.54 -12.01 -0.21
C ARG A 144 -13.70 -11.04 -0.43
N LEU A 145 -14.17 -10.89 -1.66
CA LEU A 145 -15.28 -10.00 -1.98
C LEU A 145 -16.57 -10.44 -1.26
N HIS A 146 -16.90 -11.71 -1.28
CA HIS A 146 -18.07 -12.22 -0.55
C HIS A 146 -17.91 -12.05 0.96
N ASN A 147 -16.71 -12.28 1.50
CA ASN A 147 -16.42 -12.04 2.92
C ASN A 147 -16.57 -10.56 3.29
N MET A 148 -16.18 -9.62 2.40
CA MET A 148 -16.37 -8.19 2.62
C MET A 148 -17.84 -7.76 2.53
N ARG A 149 -18.63 -8.35 1.62
CA ARG A 149 -20.09 -8.13 1.51
C ARG A 149 -20.85 -8.55 2.77
N THR A 150 -20.33 -9.54 3.51
CA THR A 150 -20.94 -10.09 4.74
C THR A 150 -20.20 -9.67 6.02
N MET A 151 -19.36 -8.62 5.95
CA MET A 151 -18.50 -8.20 7.06
C MET A 151 -19.27 -7.64 8.25
N GLU A 152 -20.51 -7.21 8.09
CA GLU A 152 -21.37 -6.66 9.15
C GLU A 152 -21.59 -7.64 10.32
N TYR A 153 -21.56 -8.95 10.07
CA TYR A 153 -21.71 -9.98 11.10
C TYR A 153 -20.44 -10.26 11.91
N GLN A 154 -19.32 -9.58 11.60
CA GLN A 154 -18.06 -9.76 12.29
C GLN A 154 -17.89 -8.73 13.43
N THR A 155 -17.00 -9.07 14.39
CA THR A 155 -16.66 -8.12 15.46
C THR A 155 -15.93 -6.88 14.92
N PRO A 156 -16.06 -5.69 15.54
CA PRO A 156 -15.40 -4.47 15.07
C PRO A 156 -13.89 -4.59 14.86
N ALA A 157 -13.20 -5.34 15.74
CA ALA A 157 -11.77 -5.61 15.60
C ALA A 157 -11.45 -6.42 14.34
N LYS A 158 -12.27 -7.47 14.04
CA LYS A 158 -12.11 -8.27 12.80
C LYS A 158 -12.51 -7.48 11.55
N GLN A 159 -13.54 -6.63 11.64
CA GLN A 159 -13.94 -5.73 10.56
C GLN A 159 -12.76 -4.85 10.13
N LYS A 160 -12.12 -4.15 11.09
CA LYS A 160 -10.95 -3.30 10.81
C LYS A 160 -9.76 -4.09 10.26
N GLN A 161 -9.42 -5.21 10.90
CA GLN A 161 -8.29 -6.05 10.48
C GLN A 161 -8.47 -6.56 9.04
N LYS A 162 -9.66 -7.12 8.73
CA LYS A 162 -9.93 -7.68 7.40
C LYS A 162 -10.07 -6.62 6.32
N SER A 163 -10.61 -5.46 6.66
CA SER A 163 -10.69 -4.32 5.75
C SER A 163 -9.30 -3.74 5.43
N LEU A 164 -8.41 -3.66 6.41
CA LEU A 164 -7.02 -3.23 6.20
C LEU A 164 -6.28 -4.22 5.30
N GLU A 165 -6.36 -5.51 5.60
CA GLU A 165 -5.78 -6.57 4.76
C GLU A 165 -6.32 -6.52 3.31
N THR A 166 -7.63 -6.27 3.15
CA THR A 166 -8.26 -6.14 1.83
C THR A 166 -7.73 -4.92 1.08
N MET A 167 -7.62 -3.79 1.74
CA MET A 167 -7.12 -2.54 1.16
C MET A 167 -5.64 -2.60 0.79
N GLU A 168 -4.83 -3.28 1.61
CA GLU A 168 -3.38 -3.33 1.42
C GLU A 168 -2.91 -4.44 0.49
N ILE A 169 -3.70 -5.52 0.32
CA ILE A 169 -3.27 -6.71 -0.43
C ILE A 169 -4.22 -7.01 -1.60
N TYR A 170 -5.50 -7.25 -1.33
CA TYR A 170 -6.41 -7.79 -2.35
C TYR A 170 -6.87 -6.76 -3.38
N ALA A 171 -7.20 -5.53 -2.96
CA ALA A 171 -7.59 -4.47 -3.87
C ALA A 171 -6.44 -4.07 -4.84
N PRO A 172 -5.18 -3.94 -4.40
CA PRO A 172 -4.04 -3.75 -5.29
C PRO A 172 -3.80 -4.92 -6.25
N ILE A 173 -3.93 -6.18 -5.80
CA ILE A 173 -3.82 -7.35 -6.69
C ILE A 173 -4.92 -7.30 -7.76
N ALA A 174 -6.18 -7.06 -7.38
CA ALA A 174 -7.29 -6.90 -8.31
C ALA A 174 -7.03 -5.77 -9.32
N HIS A 175 -6.45 -4.64 -8.87
CA HIS A 175 -6.03 -3.55 -9.76
C HIS A 175 -4.99 -3.98 -10.79
N ARG A 176 -3.97 -4.72 -10.36
CA ARG A 176 -2.88 -5.17 -11.23
C ARG A 176 -3.33 -6.23 -12.23
N LEU A 177 -4.30 -7.04 -11.83
CA LEU A 177 -4.97 -8.00 -12.71
C LEU A 177 -6.03 -7.37 -13.63
N GLY A 178 -6.23 -6.05 -13.55
CA GLY A 178 -7.18 -5.30 -14.36
C GLY A 178 -8.64 -5.46 -13.94
N MET A 179 -8.95 -6.14 -12.84
CA MET A 179 -10.30 -6.42 -12.33
C MET A 179 -10.89 -5.18 -11.65
N GLN A 180 -11.17 -4.13 -12.43
CA GLN A 180 -11.53 -2.82 -11.89
C GLN A 180 -12.83 -2.85 -11.08
N ARG A 181 -13.84 -3.61 -11.51
CA ARG A 181 -15.13 -3.71 -10.82
C ARG A 181 -14.96 -4.25 -9.40
N MET A 182 -14.28 -5.40 -9.26
CA MET A 182 -14.01 -6.02 -7.96
C MET A 182 -13.12 -5.14 -7.07
N LYS A 183 -12.10 -4.50 -7.67
CA LYS A 183 -11.23 -3.57 -6.96
C LYS A 183 -12.04 -2.44 -6.29
N TRP A 184 -12.90 -1.78 -7.03
CA TRP A 184 -13.69 -0.66 -6.50
C TRP A 184 -14.62 -1.09 -5.39
N GLU A 185 -15.29 -2.23 -5.55
CA GLU A 185 -16.18 -2.75 -4.52
C GLU A 185 -15.42 -3.13 -3.24
N LEU A 186 -14.24 -3.78 -3.38
CA LEU A 186 -13.37 -4.08 -2.26
C LEU A 186 -12.89 -2.81 -1.54
N GLU A 187 -12.52 -1.77 -2.28
CA GLU A 187 -12.10 -0.47 -1.73
C GLU A 187 -13.25 0.23 -0.99
N ASP A 188 -14.44 0.28 -1.58
CA ASP A 188 -15.62 0.93 -0.99
C ASP A 188 -16.09 0.20 0.28
N LEU A 189 -16.19 -1.14 0.22
CA LEU A 189 -16.54 -1.96 1.38
C LEU A 189 -15.50 -1.85 2.50
N SER A 190 -14.22 -1.76 2.17
CA SER A 190 -13.16 -1.58 3.16
C SER A 190 -13.23 -0.20 3.81
N LEU A 191 -13.47 0.86 3.04
CA LEU A 191 -13.61 2.21 3.56
C LEU A 191 -14.74 2.30 4.58
N LYS A 192 -15.88 1.64 4.32
CA LYS A 192 -17.03 1.59 5.22
C LYS A 192 -16.67 1.16 6.65
N TYR A 193 -15.70 0.27 6.83
CA TYR A 193 -15.28 -0.24 8.14
C TYR A 193 -14.00 0.41 8.67
N LEU A 194 -13.15 0.98 7.80
CA LEU A 194 -11.92 1.67 8.20
C LEU A 194 -12.19 3.11 8.66
N ASP A 195 -13.05 3.83 7.93
CA ASP A 195 -13.52 5.18 8.27
C ASP A 195 -15.02 5.32 7.98
N PRO A 196 -15.88 4.78 8.86
CA PRO A 196 -17.33 4.85 8.69
C PRO A 196 -17.84 6.28 8.56
N ILE A 197 -17.29 7.21 9.34
CA ILE A 197 -17.72 8.61 9.34
C ILE A 197 -17.41 9.26 7.99
N GLY A 198 -16.19 9.06 7.48
CA GLY A 198 -15.81 9.57 6.17
C GLY A 198 -16.59 8.96 5.01
N TYR A 199 -16.90 7.66 5.12
CA TYR A 199 -17.75 6.96 4.16
C TYR A 199 -19.17 7.52 4.14
N ASP A 200 -19.83 7.61 5.32
CA ASP A 200 -21.21 8.05 5.45
C ASP A 200 -21.37 9.53 5.03
N GLU A 201 -20.39 10.39 5.33
CA GLU A 201 -20.41 11.78 4.89
C GLU A 201 -20.40 11.90 3.36
N ILE A 202 -19.55 11.10 2.68
CA ILE A 202 -19.48 11.12 1.22
C ILE A 202 -20.75 10.57 0.62
N VAL A 203 -21.22 9.41 1.09
CA VAL A 203 -22.43 8.76 0.57
C VAL A 203 -23.65 9.66 0.80
N SER A 204 -23.84 10.23 1.99
CA SER A 204 -24.96 11.13 2.29
C SER A 204 -24.98 12.38 1.39
N LYS A 205 -23.79 12.98 1.13
CA LYS A 205 -23.70 14.14 0.24
C LYS A 205 -23.98 13.78 -1.22
N LEU A 206 -23.52 12.60 -1.66
CA LEU A 206 -23.79 12.10 -3.01
C LEU A 206 -25.27 11.79 -3.19
N ASP A 207 -25.90 11.16 -2.22
CA ASP A 207 -27.33 10.82 -2.26
C ASP A 207 -28.22 12.07 -2.25
N ALA A 208 -27.85 13.08 -1.47
CA ALA A 208 -28.57 14.36 -1.45
C ALA A 208 -28.60 15.07 -2.81
N LYS A 209 -27.51 14.95 -3.59
CA LYS A 209 -27.37 15.56 -4.93
C LYS A 209 -27.71 14.60 -6.08
N ARG A 210 -28.04 13.35 -5.78
CA ARG A 210 -28.30 12.30 -6.78
C ARG A 210 -29.33 12.69 -7.84
N PRO A 211 -30.52 13.27 -7.51
CA PRO A 211 -31.50 13.62 -8.52
C PRO A 211 -31.00 14.69 -9.53
N GLU A 212 -30.22 15.65 -9.05
CA GLU A 212 -29.60 16.69 -9.89
C GLU A 212 -28.56 16.06 -10.81
N TYR A 213 -27.75 15.16 -10.28
CA TYR A 213 -26.71 14.46 -11.01
C TYR A 213 -27.27 13.50 -12.05
N ASP A 214 -28.31 12.74 -11.73
CA ASP A 214 -28.98 11.83 -12.66
C ASP A 214 -29.60 12.60 -13.84
N ALA A 215 -30.22 13.76 -13.58
CA ALA A 215 -30.76 14.62 -14.62
C ALA A 215 -29.67 15.20 -15.53
N LEU A 216 -28.52 15.59 -14.97
CA LEU A 216 -27.38 16.06 -15.74
C LEU A 216 -26.79 14.96 -16.61
N MET A 217 -26.59 13.77 -16.03
CA MET A 217 -26.06 12.60 -16.75
C MET A 217 -26.98 12.19 -17.90
N SER A 218 -28.29 12.12 -17.65
CA SER A 218 -29.26 11.75 -18.70
C SER A 218 -29.28 12.74 -19.85
N ARG A 219 -29.21 14.06 -19.58
CA ARG A 219 -29.14 15.07 -20.65
C ARG A 219 -27.86 14.98 -21.48
N THR A 220 -26.71 14.86 -20.78
CA THR A 220 -25.41 14.76 -21.46
C THR A 220 -25.31 13.49 -22.28
N GLN A 221 -25.78 12.36 -21.74
CA GLN A 221 -25.85 11.09 -22.47
C GLN A 221 -26.70 11.22 -23.73
N ALA A 222 -27.90 11.80 -23.63
CA ALA A 222 -28.78 11.99 -24.79
C ALA A 222 -28.17 12.87 -25.87
N GLN A 223 -27.42 13.92 -25.50
CA GLN A 223 -26.71 14.77 -26.46
C GLN A 223 -25.59 14.02 -27.20
N ILE A 224 -24.81 13.20 -26.46
CA ILE A 224 -23.76 12.37 -27.04
C ILE A 224 -24.37 11.33 -27.96
N ASP A 225 -25.40 10.60 -27.51
CA ASP A 225 -26.11 9.58 -28.30
C ASP A 225 -26.69 10.18 -29.59
N GLN A 226 -27.36 11.34 -29.52
CA GLN A 226 -27.91 11.98 -30.67
C GLN A 226 -26.83 12.30 -31.72
N ARG A 227 -25.73 12.92 -31.28
CA ARG A 227 -24.66 13.35 -32.18
C ARG A 227 -23.93 12.19 -32.85
N LEU A 228 -23.69 11.11 -32.10
CA LEU A 228 -23.06 9.88 -32.61
C LEU A 228 -23.98 9.15 -33.59
N ASN A 229 -25.30 9.12 -33.33
CA ASN A 229 -26.29 8.58 -34.26
C ASN A 229 -26.36 9.37 -35.57
N GLU A 230 -26.31 10.72 -35.53
CA GLU A 230 -26.25 11.58 -36.72
C GLU A 230 -25.03 11.26 -37.59
N MET A 231 -23.91 10.82 -36.98
CA MET A 231 -22.70 10.44 -37.71
C MET A 231 -22.69 8.95 -38.12
N GLY A 232 -23.71 8.19 -37.76
CA GLY A 232 -23.82 6.75 -38.09
C GLY A 232 -22.83 5.88 -37.36
N ILE A 233 -22.28 6.32 -36.25
CA ILE A 233 -21.35 5.53 -35.42
C ILE A 233 -22.15 4.63 -34.49
N LYS A 234 -21.95 3.32 -34.59
CA LYS A 234 -22.53 2.35 -33.66
C LYS A 234 -21.84 2.46 -32.32
N HIS A 235 -22.60 2.72 -31.25
CA HIS A 235 -22.05 2.99 -29.94
C HIS A 235 -23.00 2.61 -28.81
N ILE A 236 -22.43 2.54 -27.58
CA ILE A 236 -23.18 2.45 -26.34
C ILE A 236 -22.56 3.49 -25.38
N VAL A 237 -23.42 4.33 -24.79
CA VAL A 237 -22.96 5.33 -23.81
C VAL A 237 -23.44 4.98 -22.42
N TYR A 238 -22.52 4.95 -21.46
CA TYR A 238 -22.80 4.77 -20.03
C TYR A 238 -22.40 5.98 -19.25
N GLY A 239 -23.32 6.59 -18.51
CA GLY A 239 -23.01 7.54 -17.46
C GLY A 239 -22.62 6.80 -16.17
N ARG A 240 -21.62 7.31 -15.46
CA ARG A 240 -21.13 6.68 -14.23
C ARG A 240 -20.71 7.74 -13.20
N MET A 241 -21.16 7.57 -11.98
CA MET A 241 -20.61 8.28 -10.82
C MET A 241 -19.32 7.61 -10.33
N LYS A 242 -18.41 8.41 -9.79
CA LYS A 242 -17.16 7.93 -9.22
C LYS A 242 -17.44 7.25 -7.87
N HIS A 243 -16.68 6.19 -7.59
CA HIS A 243 -16.81 5.41 -6.35
C HIS A 243 -16.45 6.22 -5.11
N PRO A 244 -17.13 5.98 -3.96
CA PRO A 244 -16.86 6.66 -2.69
C PRO A 244 -15.40 6.69 -2.29
N TYR A 245 -14.67 5.55 -2.37
CA TYR A 245 -13.24 5.52 -2.05
C TYR A 245 -12.38 6.40 -2.99
N SER A 246 -12.70 6.42 -4.28
CA SER A 246 -11.97 7.27 -5.24
C SER A 246 -12.17 8.76 -4.94
N ILE A 247 -13.33 9.16 -4.46
CA ILE A 247 -13.63 10.51 -4.00
C ILE A 247 -12.88 10.78 -2.70
N TYR A 248 -13.01 9.87 -1.71
CA TYR A 248 -12.32 9.92 -0.43
C TYR A 248 -10.81 10.17 -0.62
N ARG A 249 -10.15 9.34 -1.44
CA ARG A 249 -8.72 9.48 -1.72
C ARG A 249 -8.36 10.84 -2.30
N LYS A 250 -9.16 11.41 -3.21
CA LYS A 250 -8.91 12.74 -3.78
C LYS A 250 -9.11 13.86 -2.76
N MET A 251 -10.15 13.77 -1.93
CA MET A 251 -10.37 14.73 -0.86
C MET A 251 -9.16 14.81 0.07
N PHE A 252 -8.58 13.65 0.43
CA PHE A 252 -7.46 13.58 1.37
C PHE A 252 -6.11 13.88 0.72
N SER A 253 -5.81 13.32 -0.48
CA SER A 253 -4.51 13.52 -1.14
C SER A 253 -4.32 14.95 -1.65
N GLN A 254 -5.41 15.65 -2.00
CA GLN A 254 -5.40 16.99 -2.56
C GLN A 254 -5.95 18.06 -1.59
N ASN A 255 -6.38 17.65 -0.39
CA ASN A 255 -7.02 18.52 0.61
C ASN A 255 -8.20 19.34 0.04
N LYS A 256 -9.06 18.68 -0.75
CA LYS A 256 -10.22 19.28 -1.42
C LYS A 256 -11.52 18.92 -0.72
N SER A 257 -12.48 19.82 -0.74
CA SER A 257 -13.88 19.52 -0.41
C SER A 257 -14.53 18.70 -1.55
N LEU A 258 -15.69 18.09 -1.29
CA LEU A 258 -16.43 17.35 -2.32
C LEU A 258 -16.82 18.27 -3.50
N ASP A 259 -17.18 19.52 -3.20
CA ASP A 259 -17.59 20.51 -4.21
C ASP A 259 -16.43 20.99 -5.10
N GLU A 260 -15.18 20.78 -4.68
CA GLU A 260 -13.98 21.08 -5.47
C GLU A 260 -13.48 19.90 -6.31
N ILE A 261 -14.17 18.75 -6.24
CA ILE A 261 -13.87 17.59 -7.07
C ILE A 261 -14.66 17.64 -8.35
N PHE A 262 -14.04 18.17 -9.40
CA PHE A 262 -14.67 18.42 -10.70
C PHE A 262 -14.90 17.18 -11.57
N ASP A 263 -14.41 15.99 -11.21
CA ASP A 263 -14.54 14.76 -11.98
C ASP A 263 -15.39 13.71 -11.26
N LEU A 264 -16.50 14.13 -10.67
CA LEU A 264 -17.46 13.24 -10.02
C LEU A 264 -18.18 12.35 -11.02
N PHE A 265 -18.29 12.81 -12.27
CA PHE A 265 -18.95 12.11 -13.35
C PHE A 265 -17.96 11.69 -14.42
N ALA A 266 -18.21 10.52 -14.96
CA ALA A 266 -17.53 10.04 -16.15
C ALA A 266 -18.54 9.42 -17.10
N PHE A 267 -18.37 9.69 -18.39
CA PHE A 267 -19.10 8.98 -19.44
C PHE A 267 -18.17 7.98 -20.09
N ARG A 268 -18.72 6.84 -20.43
CA ARG A 268 -18.02 5.80 -21.16
C ARG A 268 -18.72 5.59 -22.48
N VAL A 269 -17.98 5.74 -23.55
CA VAL A 269 -18.46 5.48 -24.90
C VAL A 269 -17.76 4.23 -25.43
N VAL A 270 -18.54 3.20 -25.73
CA VAL A 270 -18.05 1.93 -26.27
C VAL A 270 -18.44 1.84 -27.74
N VAL A 271 -17.46 1.52 -28.60
CA VAL A 271 -17.60 1.45 -30.05
C VAL A 271 -17.01 0.13 -30.58
N ASP A 272 -17.19 -0.16 -31.87
CA ASP A 272 -16.73 -1.41 -32.45
C ASP A 272 -15.25 -1.37 -32.88
N THR A 273 -14.73 -0.20 -33.34
CA THR A 273 -13.37 -0.10 -33.90
C THR A 273 -12.51 0.97 -33.24
N VAL A 274 -11.19 0.81 -33.34
CA VAL A 274 -10.23 1.82 -32.86
C VAL A 274 -10.38 3.14 -33.60
N SER A 275 -10.65 3.12 -34.92
CA SER A 275 -10.90 4.33 -35.71
C SER A 275 -12.11 5.09 -35.19
N ASP A 276 -13.17 4.38 -34.79
CA ASP A 276 -14.35 5.02 -34.20
C ASP A 276 -14.05 5.62 -32.83
N CYS A 277 -13.11 5.09 -32.05
CA CYS A 277 -12.69 5.74 -30.83
C CYS A 277 -12.15 7.15 -31.07
N TYR A 278 -11.32 7.35 -32.09
CA TYR A 278 -10.80 8.67 -32.44
C TYR A 278 -11.85 9.58 -33.11
N ASN A 279 -12.79 9.02 -33.89
CA ASN A 279 -13.93 9.74 -34.43
C ASN A 279 -14.81 10.29 -33.30
N VAL A 280 -15.14 9.45 -32.30
CA VAL A 280 -15.90 9.86 -31.11
C VAL A 280 -15.18 10.94 -30.33
N LEU A 281 -13.85 10.86 -30.20
CA LEU A 281 -13.06 11.92 -29.54
C LEU A 281 -13.28 13.28 -30.23
N GLY A 282 -13.25 13.30 -31.58
CA GLY A 282 -13.53 14.49 -32.37
C GLY A 282 -14.93 15.03 -32.09
N VAL A 283 -15.93 14.16 -32.04
CA VAL A 283 -17.34 14.53 -31.75
C VAL A 283 -17.47 15.14 -30.34
N ILE A 284 -16.83 14.52 -29.36
CA ILE A 284 -16.86 15.00 -27.95
C ILE A 284 -16.21 16.41 -27.87
N HIS A 285 -15.11 16.64 -28.57
CA HIS A 285 -14.44 17.95 -28.58
C HIS A 285 -15.17 19.02 -29.41
N ASP A 286 -16.03 18.60 -30.36
CA ASP A 286 -16.96 19.49 -31.05
C ASP A 286 -18.13 19.93 -30.14
N LEU A 287 -18.70 18.98 -29.38
CA LEU A 287 -19.79 19.22 -28.43
C LEU A 287 -19.36 20.03 -27.21
N TYR A 288 -18.16 19.75 -26.68
CA TYR A 288 -17.68 20.25 -25.39
C TYR A 288 -16.23 20.70 -25.48
N LYS A 289 -15.88 21.79 -24.81
CA LYS A 289 -14.51 22.33 -24.82
C LYS A 289 -13.58 21.44 -23.96
N PRO A 290 -12.49 20.86 -24.53
CA PRO A 290 -11.55 20.08 -23.78
C PRO A 290 -10.73 20.94 -22.81
N ILE A 291 -10.42 20.38 -21.64
CA ILE A 291 -9.52 20.98 -20.64
C ILE A 291 -8.09 20.62 -20.99
N LEU A 292 -7.24 21.63 -21.19
CA LEU A 292 -5.83 21.47 -21.57
C LEU A 292 -5.08 20.60 -20.55
N GLY A 293 -4.22 19.69 -21.06
CA GLY A 293 -3.40 18.81 -20.23
C GLY A 293 -4.16 17.65 -19.56
N ARG A 294 -5.45 17.46 -19.87
CA ARG A 294 -6.28 16.38 -19.32
C ARG A 294 -6.61 15.27 -20.33
N PHE A 295 -6.08 15.34 -21.51
CA PHE A 295 -6.18 14.26 -22.50
C PHE A 295 -5.11 13.20 -22.25
N LYS A 296 -5.50 11.91 -22.36
CA LYS A 296 -4.61 10.75 -22.24
C LYS A 296 -4.99 9.71 -23.26
N ASP A 297 -4.02 9.28 -24.04
CA ASP A 297 -4.18 8.21 -25.02
C ASP A 297 -3.57 6.91 -24.50
N TYR A 298 -4.42 6.06 -23.90
CA TYR A 298 -4.04 4.72 -23.47
C TYR A 298 -4.32 3.65 -24.54
N ILE A 299 -4.82 4.03 -25.76
CA ILE A 299 -4.90 3.11 -26.89
C ILE A 299 -3.53 3.01 -27.55
N GLY A 300 -2.91 4.16 -27.82
CA GLY A 300 -1.56 4.24 -28.39
C GLY A 300 -0.47 3.80 -27.42
N THR A 301 -0.68 4.05 -26.12
CA THR A 301 0.25 3.65 -25.05
C THR A 301 -0.50 2.91 -23.95
N PRO A 302 -0.73 1.58 -24.10
CA PRO A 302 -1.47 0.79 -23.12
C PRO A 302 -0.82 0.77 -21.74
N LYS A 303 -1.63 0.70 -20.68
CA LYS A 303 -1.10 0.48 -19.33
C LYS A 303 -0.56 -0.95 -19.17
N PRO A 304 0.35 -1.20 -18.19
CA PRO A 304 0.95 -2.53 -17.96
C PRO A 304 -0.07 -3.64 -17.66
N ASN A 305 -1.21 -3.28 -17.07
CA ASN A 305 -2.31 -4.21 -16.83
C ASN A 305 -3.20 -4.45 -18.08
N GLY A 306 -2.76 -4.00 -19.26
CA GLY A 306 -3.49 -4.15 -20.52
C GLY A 306 -4.67 -3.18 -20.69
N TYR A 307 -4.86 -2.21 -19.80
CA TYR A 307 -5.93 -1.22 -19.93
C TYR A 307 -5.68 -0.29 -21.11
N GLN A 308 -6.69 -0.15 -21.98
CA GLN A 308 -6.70 0.74 -23.15
C GLN A 308 -7.98 1.57 -23.15
N SER A 309 -7.86 2.87 -23.38
CA SER A 309 -8.98 3.83 -23.53
C SER A 309 -8.42 5.20 -23.92
N LEU A 310 -9.17 6.01 -24.67
CA LEU A 310 -8.94 7.46 -24.71
C LEU A 310 -9.64 8.10 -23.52
N HIS A 311 -8.94 8.99 -22.83
CA HIS A 311 -9.51 9.78 -21.74
C HIS A 311 -9.43 11.24 -22.07
N THR A 312 -10.54 11.93 -22.03
CA THR A 312 -10.57 13.39 -22.16
C THR A 312 -11.46 13.99 -21.08
N THR A 313 -11.04 15.10 -20.50
CA THR A 313 -11.88 15.88 -19.59
C THR A 313 -12.36 17.11 -20.33
N VAL A 314 -13.65 17.30 -20.33
CA VAL A 314 -14.31 18.41 -21.05
C VAL A 314 -15.18 19.24 -20.11
N MET A 315 -15.45 20.48 -20.50
CA MET A 315 -16.35 21.38 -19.79
C MET A 315 -17.77 21.22 -20.32
N GLY A 316 -18.69 20.78 -19.46
CA GLY A 316 -20.11 20.69 -19.78
C GLY A 316 -20.77 22.03 -19.96
N ASN A 317 -21.93 22.03 -20.58
CA ASN A 317 -22.72 23.28 -20.87
C ASN A 317 -23.17 23.98 -19.58
N ASP A 318 -23.31 23.25 -18.49
CA ASP A 318 -23.66 23.77 -17.16
C ASP A 318 -22.42 24.24 -16.36
N GLY A 319 -21.23 24.31 -16.98
CA GLY A 319 -19.98 24.71 -16.34
C GLY A 319 -19.36 23.62 -15.44
N ILE A 320 -19.93 22.41 -15.44
CA ILE A 320 -19.43 21.27 -14.66
C ILE A 320 -18.52 20.42 -15.57
N PRO A 321 -17.24 20.23 -15.21
CA PRO A 321 -16.36 19.38 -15.98
C PRO A 321 -16.67 17.90 -15.74
N PHE A 322 -16.51 17.08 -16.79
CA PHE A 322 -16.66 15.63 -16.71
C PHE A 322 -15.62 14.91 -17.58
N GLU A 323 -15.31 13.67 -17.22
CA GLU A 323 -14.39 12.83 -17.97
C GLU A 323 -15.18 11.96 -18.98
N VAL A 324 -14.65 11.83 -20.20
CA VAL A 324 -15.15 10.88 -21.19
C VAL A 324 -14.07 9.85 -21.48
N GLN A 325 -14.43 8.57 -21.31
CA GLN A 325 -13.62 7.40 -21.59
C GLN A 325 -14.14 6.71 -22.85
N ILE A 326 -13.31 6.62 -23.88
CA ILE A 326 -13.70 6.07 -25.17
C ILE A 326 -12.86 4.84 -25.44
N ARG A 327 -13.52 3.72 -25.81
CA ARG A 327 -12.84 2.43 -26.02
C ARG A 327 -13.66 1.49 -26.88
N THR A 328 -13.03 0.46 -27.44
CA THR A 328 -13.75 -0.61 -28.16
C THR A 328 -14.43 -1.57 -27.19
N THR A 329 -15.33 -2.41 -27.73
CA THR A 329 -15.97 -3.48 -26.94
C THR A 329 -14.95 -4.42 -26.31
N GLU A 330 -13.91 -4.82 -27.04
CA GLU A 330 -12.83 -5.66 -26.53
C GLU A 330 -12.04 -4.96 -25.40
N MET A 331 -11.66 -3.68 -25.59
CA MET A 331 -11.01 -2.88 -24.54
C MET A 331 -11.90 -2.70 -23.32
N HIS A 332 -13.22 -2.66 -23.53
CA HIS A 332 -14.18 -2.56 -22.44
C HIS A 332 -14.20 -3.83 -21.59
N GLU A 333 -14.27 -5.01 -22.22
CA GLU A 333 -14.22 -6.29 -21.51
C GLU A 333 -12.91 -6.44 -20.73
N ILE A 334 -11.76 -6.14 -21.36
CA ILE A 334 -10.46 -6.18 -20.70
C ILE A 334 -10.39 -5.20 -19.51
N ALA A 335 -10.97 -4.01 -19.63
CA ALA A 335 -10.94 -3.01 -18.57
C ALA A 335 -11.87 -3.35 -17.39
N GLU A 336 -12.97 -4.07 -17.59
CA GLU A 336 -13.90 -4.46 -16.52
C GLU A 336 -13.47 -5.77 -15.83
N TYR A 337 -13.11 -6.79 -16.62
CA TYR A 337 -12.84 -8.15 -16.14
C TYR A 337 -11.35 -8.48 -16.07
N GLY A 338 -10.48 -7.63 -16.64
CA GLY A 338 -9.03 -7.80 -16.60
C GLY A 338 -8.58 -9.11 -17.21
N VAL A 339 -7.77 -9.85 -16.44
CA VAL A 339 -7.22 -11.15 -16.84
C VAL A 339 -8.32 -12.20 -17.14
N ALA A 340 -9.45 -12.13 -16.48
CA ALA A 340 -10.57 -13.06 -16.69
C ALA A 340 -11.13 -12.95 -18.13
N ALA A 341 -11.16 -11.74 -18.73
CA ALA A 341 -11.58 -11.57 -20.11
C ALA A 341 -10.70 -12.35 -21.10
N HIS A 342 -9.38 -12.40 -20.86
CA HIS A 342 -8.46 -13.17 -21.70
C HIS A 342 -8.66 -14.70 -21.59
N TRP A 343 -9.12 -15.18 -20.43
CA TRP A 343 -9.42 -16.59 -20.22
C TRP A 343 -10.58 -17.06 -21.14
N LYS A 344 -11.59 -16.20 -21.32
CA LYS A 344 -12.71 -16.41 -22.24
C LYS A 344 -12.27 -16.57 -23.70
N TYR A 345 -11.29 -15.77 -24.16
CA TYR A 345 -10.76 -15.87 -25.53
C TYR A 345 -9.91 -17.12 -25.75
N LYS A 346 -9.23 -17.63 -24.72
CA LYS A 346 -8.41 -18.85 -24.80
C LYS A 346 -9.27 -20.10 -25.01
N GLN A 347 -10.48 -20.17 -24.43
CA GLN A 347 -11.44 -21.25 -24.66
C GLN A 347 -11.94 -21.30 -26.12
N ASN A 348 -11.96 -20.16 -26.82
CA ASN A 348 -12.39 -20.04 -28.22
C ASN A 348 -11.23 -20.23 -29.22
N GLY A 349 -10.06 -20.73 -28.81
CA GLY A 349 -8.95 -21.11 -29.69
C GLY A 349 -8.13 -19.98 -30.31
N GLN A 350 -8.27 -18.71 -29.83
CA GLN A 350 -7.58 -17.53 -30.39
C GLN A 350 -6.48 -16.94 -29.47
N GLY A 351 -5.90 -17.68 -28.54
CA GLY A 351 -4.99 -17.18 -27.53
C GLY A 351 -3.51 -17.44 -27.77
N ALA A 352 -2.82 -16.57 -28.50
CA ALA A 352 -1.36 -16.46 -28.45
C ALA A 352 -0.97 -15.24 -27.56
N GLY A 353 -0.21 -15.43 -26.45
CA GLY A 353 0.47 -14.33 -25.77
C GLY A 353 0.16 -14.08 -24.30
N THR A 354 -0.28 -15.07 -23.52
CA THR A 354 -0.56 -14.90 -22.07
C THR A 354 0.69 -15.00 -21.17
N GLU A 355 1.80 -15.56 -21.63
CA GLU A 355 3.00 -15.82 -20.81
C GLU A 355 3.68 -14.55 -20.28
N GLY A 356 3.68 -13.45 -21.02
CA GLY A 356 4.30 -12.18 -20.59
C GLY A 356 3.53 -11.40 -19.54
N LYS A 357 2.21 -11.66 -19.37
CA LYS A 357 1.36 -10.87 -18.47
C LYS A 357 1.53 -11.21 -16.98
N TYR A 358 2.07 -12.38 -16.66
CA TYR A 358 2.33 -12.84 -15.28
C TYR A 358 3.80 -12.77 -14.89
N GLU A 359 4.64 -12.23 -15.76
CA GLU A 359 6.06 -12.09 -15.52
C GLU A 359 6.38 -11.28 -14.26
N TRP A 360 5.52 -10.33 -13.90
CA TRP A 360 5.65 -9.57 -12.65
C TRP A 360 5.53 -10.45 -11.40
N VAL A 361 4.65 -11.48 -11.39
CA VAL A 361 4.53 -12.43 -10.28
C VAL A 361 5.79 -13.27 -10.19
N ARG A 362 6.28 -13.75 -11.35
CA ARG A 362 7.51 -14.50 -11.44
C ARG A 362 8.71 -13.68 -10.97
N ARG A 363 8.80 -12.42 -11.40
CA ARG A 363 9.83 -11.48 -10.93
C ARG A 363 9.75 -11.20 -9.44
N LEU A 364 8.54 -11.08 -8.89
CA LEU A 364 8.32 -10.95 -7.44
C LEU A 364 8.85 -12.16 -6.67
N LEU A 365 8.63 -13.37 -7.18
CA LEU A 365 9.10 -14.61 -6.57
C LEU A 365 10.60 -14.80 -6.73
N GLU A 366 11.18 -14.49 -7.90
CA GLU A 366 12.63 -14.58 -8.17
C GLU A 366 13.46 -13.62 -7.31
N ASN A 367 12.91 -12.45 -6.97
CA ASN A 367 13.58 -11.45 -6.13
C ASN A 367 13.58 -11.80 -4.61
N GLN A 368 13.01 -12.93 -4.22
CA GLN A 368 12.80 -13.30 -2.80
C GLN A 368 13.91 -14.13 -2.17
N GLU A 369 14.89 -14.62 -2.89
CA GLU A 369 15.98 -15.37 -2.28
C GLU A 369 16.78 -14.49 -1.31
N GLY A 370 16.40 -14.49 -0.03
CA GLY A 370 17.09 -13.80 1.07
C GLY A 370 16.44 -12.49 1.57
N ALA A 371 15.22 -12.16 1.14
CA ALA A 371 14.49 -11.00 1.67
C ALA A 371 13.76 -11.35 2.99
N ASP A 372 13.78 -10.41 3.95
CA ASP A 372 13.00 -10.47 5.18
C ASP A 372 11.50 -10.26 4.90
N ALA A 373 10.64 -10.74 5.78
CA ALA A 373 9.18 -10.64 5.71
C ALA A 373 8.68 -9.21 5.48
N GLU A 374 9.21 -8.26 6.25
CA GLU A 374 8.88 -6.84 6.12
C GLU A 374 9.35 -6.26 4.79
N GLU A 375 10.55 -6.62 4.33
CA GLU A 375 11.09 -6.15 3.06
C GLU A 375 10.29 -6.70 1.87
N PHE A 376 9.79 -7.94 1.98
CA PHE A 376 8.90 -8.53 0.98
C PHE A 376 7.56 -7.80 0.88
N ILE A 377 6.87 -7.58 2.01
CA ILE A 377 5.60 -6.84 2.03
C ILE A 377 5.83 -5.39 1.58
N HIS A 378 6.93 -4.77 1.98
CA HIS A 378 7.26 -3.42 1.55
C HIS A 378 7.55 -3.36 0.04
N SER A 379 8.31 -4.31 -0.51
CA SER A 379 8.59 -4.37 -1.95
C SER A 379 7.31 -4.64 -2.75
N LEU A 380 6.45 -5.53 -2.26
CA LEU A 380 5.14 -5.79 -2.83
C LEU A 380 4.28 -4.51 -2.85
N LYS A 381 4.23 -3.79 -1.72
CA LYS A 381 3.50 -2.52 -1.62
C LYS A 381 4.05 -1.47 -2.58
N VAL A 382 5.37 -1.30 -2.65
CA VAL A 382 6.01 -0.34 -3.58
C VAL A 382 5.68 -0.70 -5.03
N ASP A 383 5.81 -1.97 -5.42
CA ASP A 383 5.51 -2.41 -6.79
C ASP A 383 4.01 -2.35 -7.13
N MET A 384 3.14 -2.43 -6.13
CA MET A 384 1.68 -2.42 -6.33
C MET A 384 1.06 -1.02 -6.29
N PHE A 385 1.65 -0.07 -5.55
CA PHE A 385 1.06 1.26 -5.29
C PHE A 385 1.78 2.42 -5.98
N SER A 386 2.98 2.21 -6.58
CA SER A 386 3.66 3.30 -7.26
C SER A 386 2.88 3.74 -8.49
N ASP A 387 2.58 5.04 -8.58
CA ASP A 387 2.25 5.66 -9.85
C ASP A 387 3.38 5.38 -10.83
N GLU A 388 3.07 5.17 -12.11
CA GLU A 388 4.03 4.78 -13.12
C GLU A 388 4.37 5.94 -14.04
N VAL A 389 5.62 6.00 -14.49
CA VAL A 389 6.09 6.92 -15.51
C VAL A 389 6.50 6.14 -16.77
N PHE A 390 6.06 6.62 -17.92
CA PHE A 390 6.39 6.07 -19.23
C PHE A 390 7.53 6.87 -19.83
N VAL A 391 8.67 6.22 -20.03
CA VAL A 391 9.86 6.83 -20.64
C VAL A 391 10.24 6.07 -21.89
N PHE A 392 10.91 6.74 -22.81
CA PHE A 392 11.22 6.20 -24.13
C PHE A 392 12.71 5.93 -24.29
N THR A 393 13.05 4.84 -24.97
CA THR A 393 14.39 4.67 -25.54
C THR A 393 14.58 5.63 -26.73
N PRO A 394 15.81 5.92 -27.16
CA PRO A 394 16.04 6.69 -28.38
C PRO A 394 15.42 6.07 -29.65
N ASN A 395 15.15 4.77 -29.62
CA ASN A 395 14.49 4.03 -30.73
C ASN A 395 12.97 4.14 -30.68
N GLY A 396 12.39 4.75 -29.61
CA GLY A 396 10.95 4.89 -29.43
C GLY A 396 10.29 3.76 -28.63
N ASP A 397 11.05 2.80 -28.11
CA ASP A 397 10.48 1.75 -27.24
C ASP A 397 10.08 2.35 -25.90
N VAL A 398 8.89 1.99 -25.42
CA VAL A 398 8.35 2.45 -24.16
C VAL A 398 8.83 1.58 -23.00
N GLN A 399 9.38 2.22 -21.97
CA GLN A 399 9.71 1.57 -20.70
C GLN A 399 8.83 2.12 -19.59
N ASN A 400 8.26 1.23 -18.81
CA ASN A 400 7.41 1.56 -17.68
C ASN A 400 8.20 1.44 -16.38
N LEU A 401 8.21 2.52 -15.58
CA LEU A 401 8.98 2.61 -14.34
C LEU A 401 8.10 3.17 -13.21
N PRO A 402 8.40 2.88 -11.94
CA PRO A 402 7.69 3.49 -10.82
C PRO A 402 7.91 5.01 -10.79
N ALA A 403 6.94 5.76 -10.32
CA ALA A 403 7.07 7.20 -10.13
C ALA A 403 8.25 7.53 -9.20
N GLY A 404 9.04 8.52 -9.59
CA GLY A 404 10.28 8.86 -8.92
C GLY A 404 11.50 8.04 -9.39
N ALA A 405 11.34 7.14 -10.37
CA ALA A 405 12.42 6.39 -10.97
C ALA A 405 13.51 7.29 -11.54
N THR A 406 14.71 6.74 -11.59
CA THR A 406 15.94 7.41 -12.00
C THR A 406 16.54 6.75 -13.25
N PRO A 407 17.54 7.34 -13.91
CA PRO A 407 18.24 6.70 -15.00
C PRO A 407 18.87 5.33 -14.65
N ILE A 408 19.16 5.08 -13.37
CA ILE A 408 19.63 3.77 -12.89
C ILE A 408 18.51 2.74 -13.07
N ASP A 409 17.29 3.08 -12.63
CA ASP A 409 16.12 2.20 -12.76
C ASP A 409 15.85 1.87 -14.22
N PHE A 410 15.92 2.88 -15.10
CA PHE A 410 15.75 2.70 -16.53
C PHE A 410 16.83 1.77 -17.13
N ALA A 411 18.10 1.93 -16.74
CA ALA A 411 19.19 1.11 -17.26
C ALA A 411 19.01 -0.38 -16.93
N TYR A 412 18.56 -0.68 -15.69
CA TYR A 412 18.29 -2.06 -15.26
C TYR A 412 16.98 -2.61 -15.81
N ALA A 413 16.00 -1.78 -16.11
CA ALA A 413 14.76 -2.19 -16.80
C ALA A 413 15.03 -2.64 -18.25
N ILE A 414 15.98 -1.98 -18.96
CA ILE A 414 16.39 -2.43 -20.29
C ILE A 414 17.08 -3.80 -20.20
N HIS A 415 18.19 -3.87 -19.44
CA HIS A 415 18.93 -5.11 -19.25
C HIS A 415 20.00 -4.96 -18.17
N SER A 416 20.24 -6.02 -17.38
CA SER A 416 21.26 -6.00 -16.30
C SER A 416 22.66 -5.64 -16.81
N ALA A 417 23.03 -6.08 -18.03
CA ALA A 417 24.35 -5.73 -18.61
C ALA A 417 24.46 -4.23 -18.95
N VAL A 418 23.35 -3.55 -19.28
CA VAL A 418 23.31 -2.09 -19.50
C VAL A 418 23.50 -1.39 -18.17
N GLY A 419 22.75 -1.77 -17.15
CA GLY A 419 22.89 -1.25 -15.79
C GLY A 419 24.29 -1.43 -15.22
N ASN A 420 24.86 -2.63 -15.32
CA ASN A 420 26.21 -2.93 -14.81
C ASN A 420 27.34 -2.18 -15.54
N ARG A 421 27.12 -1.74 -16.78
CA ARG A 421 28.09 -0.99 -17.59
C ARG A 421 27.82 0.49 -17.68
N MET A 422 26.80 0.98 -17.00
CA MET A 422 26.38 2.37 -17.01
C MET A 422 27.47 3.28 -16.40
N ILE A 423 27.78 4.37 -17.10
CA ILE A 423 28.67 5.43 -16.64
C ILE A 423 27.98 6.78 -16.54
N GLY A 424 26.80 6.94 -17.16
CA GLY A 424 26.02 8.17 -17.16
C GLY A 424 24.73 8.00 -17.95
N ALA A 425 23.93 9.05 -18.01
CA ALA A 425 22.70 9.10 -18.78
C ALA A 425 22.46 10.48 -19.41
N LYS A 426 21.71 10.47 -20.52
CA LYS A 426 21.10 11.67 -21.09
C LYS A 426 19.59 11.54 -21.04
N VAL A 427 18.93 12.61 -20.68
CA VAL A 427 17.48 12.77 -20.75
C VAL A 427 17.17 13.91 -21.70
N ASN A 428 16.35 13.65 -22.72
CA ASN A 428 16.02 14.62 -23.77
C ASN A 428 17.26 15.29 -24.37
N ASN A 429 18.27 14.47 -24.71
CA ASN A 429 19.59 14.85 -25.24
C ASN A 429 20.49 15.68 -24.30
N ARG A 430 20.15 15.83 -23.01
CA ARG A 430 20.97 16.52 -22.00
C ARG A 430 21.55 15.53 -21.02
N ILE A 431 22.84 15.65 -20.71
CA ILE A 431 23.48 14.86 -19.65
C ILE A 431 22.85 15.24 -18.31
N VAL A 432 22.44 14.24 -17.55
CA VAL A 432 21.80 14.39 -16.22
C VAL A 432 22.58 13.61 -15.17
N THR A 433 22.34 13.95 -13.91
CA THR A 433 22.84 13.19 -12.76
C THR A 433 22.09 11.86 -12.61
N LEU A 434 22.70 10.86 -11.95
CA LEU A 434 22.10 9.52 -11.81
C LEU A 434 20.88 9.50 -10.90
N ASP A 435 20.70 10.51 -10.06
CA ASP A 435 19.55 10.73 -9.17
C ASP A 435 18.44 11.59 -9.80
N HIS A 436 18.59 11.97 -11.06
CA HIS A 436 17.56 12.72 -11.78
C HIS A 436 16.25 11.95 -11.84
N VAL A 437 15.15 12.60 -11.45
CA VAL A 437 13.81 11.98 -11.46
C VAL A 437 13.21 12.06 -12.86
N LEU A 438 12.93 10.89 -13.43
CA LEU A 438 12.33 10.74 -14.76
C LEU A 438 10.85 11.12 -14.76
N LYS A 439 10.39 11.70 -15.87
CA LYS A 439 8.99 12.15 -16.07
C LYS A 439 8.38 11.45 -17.29
N ASN A 440 7.06 11.43 -17.33
CA ASN A 440 6.34 10.92 -18.50
C ASN A 440 6.76 11.63 -19.78
N GLY A 441 7.09 10.85 -20.80
CA GLY A 441 7.50 11.36 -22.10
C GLY A 441 9.01 11.62 -22.26
N ASP A 442 9.82 11.43 -21.20
CA ASP A 442 11.27 11.61 -21.30
C ASP A 442 11.90 10.55 -22.21
N ILE A 443 12.81 10.99 -23.08
CA ILE A 443 13.65 10.12 -23.91
C ILE A 443 14.97 9.92 -23.18
N VAL A 444 15.29 8.67 -22.81
CA VAL A 444 16.43 8.34 -21.96
C VAL A 444 17.46 7.52 -22.74
N GLU A 445 18.69 8.02 -22.83
CA GLU A 445 19.84 7.34 -23.41
C GLU A 445 20.85 6.99 -22.31
N ILE A 446 21.18 5.69 -22.15
CA ILE A 446 22.18 5.24 -21.18
C ILE A 446 23.56 5.19 -21.80
N LEU A 447 24.49 5.89 -21.18
CA LEU A 447 25.89 5.88 -21.58
C LEU A 447 26.58 4.70 -20.88
N THR A 448 27.14 3.78 -21.66
CA THR A 448 27.80 2.58 -21.17
C THR A 448 29.29 2.54 -21.55
N SER A 449 30.09 1.88 -20.72
CA SER A 449 31.52 1.62 -21.00
C SER A 449 31.89 0.16 -20.79
N LYS A 450 32.75 -0.38 -21.67
CA LYS A 450 33.30 -1.73 -21.47
C LYS A 450 34.20 -1.84 -20.24
N ASN A 451 34.78 -0.71 -19.79
CA ASN A 451 35.70 -0.63 -18.66
C ASN A 451 34.98 -0.21 -17.36
N ALA A 452 33.64 -0.18 -17.35
CA ALA A 452 32.88 0.13 -16.13
C ALA A 452 33.14 -0.92 -15.04
N LYS A 453 33.40 -0.45 -13.82
CA LYS A 453 33.68 -1.31 -12.65
C LYS A 453 32.40 -1.92 -12.00
N GLY A 454 31.25 -1.81 -12.65
CA GLY A 454 29.96 -2.21 -12.13
C GLY A 454 29.27 -1.11 -11.32
N PRO A 455 28.10 -1.43 -10.69
CA PRO A 455 27.33 -0.46 -9.93
C PRO A 455 28.06 0.00 -8.67
N SER A 456 27.84 1.25 -8.26
CA SER A 456 28.27 1.78 -6.95
C SER A 456 27.28 1.35 -5.85
N ARG A 457 27.75 1.24 -4.60
CA ARG A 457 26.90 0.99 -3.44
C ARG A 457 25.86 2.10 -3.22
N ASP A 458 26.20 3.35 -3.55
CA ASP A 458 25.27 4.48 -3.44
C ASP A 458 24.08 4.36 -4.39
N TRP A 459 24.18 3.60 -5.48
CA TRP A 459 23.06 3.35 -6.38
C TRP A 459 21.89 2.63 -5.70
N MET A 460 22.17 1.84 -4.65
CA MET A 460 21.12 1.22 -3.83
C MET A 460 20.20 2.23 -3.13
N LYS A 461 20.74 3.43 -2.81
CA LYS A 461 19.96 4.52 -2.18
C LYS A 461 19.22 5.35 -3.23
N ILE A 462 19.79 5.48 -4.42
CA ILE A 462 19.27 6.29 -5.53
C ILE A 462 18.14 5.54 -6.26
N ALA A 463 18.36 4.27 -6.60
CA ALA A 463 17.38 3.44 -7.30
C ALA A 463 16.07 3.31 -6.53
N LYS A 464 14.94 3.48 -7.22
CA LYS A 464 13.59 3.40 -6.67
C LYS A 464 12.92 2.06 -6.99
N SER A 465 13.20 1.48 -8.15
CA SER A 465 12.62 0.19 -8.54
C SER A 465 13.25 -0.96 -7.76
N ASN A 466 12.43 -1.91 -7.34
CA ASN A 466 12.90 -3.12 -6.67
C ASN A 466 13.75 -3.99 -7.62
N GLU A 467 13.44 -3.96 -8.91
CA GLU A 467 14.21 -4.67 -9.94
C GLU A 467 15.65 -4.18 -10.00
N ALA A 468 15.89 -2.86 -10.08
CA ALA A 468 17.24 -2.31 -10.10
C ALA A 468 17.99 -2.65 -8.81
N ARG A 469 17.35 -2.46 -7.64
CA ARG A 469 17.95 -2.80 -6.35
C ARG A 469 18.32 -4.28 -6.24
N SER A 470 17.44 -5.17 -6.66
CA SER A 470 17.68 -6.62 -6.64
C SER A 470 18.85 -7.02 -7.54
N LYS A 471 18.89 -6.52 -8.80
CA LYS A 471 19.99 -6.79 -9.74
C LYS A 471 21.31 -6.22 -9.26
N ILE A 472 21.32 -5.04 -8.63
CA ILE A 472 22.51 -4.46 -8.00
C ILE A 472 22.99 -5.33 -6.83
N ARG A 473 22.10 -5.77 -5.94
CA ARG A 473 22.44 -6.70 -4.83
C ARG A 473 23.04 -8.02 -5.35
N GLN A 474 22.41 -8.59 -6.38
CA GLN A 474 22.88 -9.83 -7.01
C GLN A 474 24.27 -9.69 -7.59
N TRP A 475 24.56 -8.53 -8.24
CA TRP A 475 25.89 -8.23 -8.75
C TRP A 475 26.94 -8.17 -7.62
N PHE A 476 26.66 -7.43 -6.53
CA PHE A 476 27.55 -7.37 -5.37
C PHE A 476 27.74 -8.74 -4.70
N LYS A 477 26.70 -9.53 -4.58
CA LYS A 477 26.76 -10.90 -4.01
C LYS A 477 27.71 -11.78 -4.82
N LYS A 478 27.71 -11.66 -6.15
CA LYS A 478 28.49 -12.52 -7.05
C LYS A 478 29.94 -12.06 -7.22
N GLU A 479 30.17 -10.78 -7.50
CA GLU A 479 31.46 -10.26 -7.93
C GLU A 479 32.41 -9.87 -6.78
N LYS A 480 31.88 -9.63 -5.57
CA LYS A 480 32.65 -9.11 -4.43
C LYS A 480 32.43 -9.91 -3.15
N ARG A 481 32.26 -11.21 -3.24
CA ARG A 481 31.92 -12.05 -2.09
C ARG A 481 32.94 -11.92 -0.95
N ASP A 482 34.24 -12.02 -1.24
CA ASP A 482 35.30 -11.99 -0.21
C ASP A 482 35.42 -10.61 0.45
N GLU A 483 35.30 -9.53 -0.34
CA GLU A 483 35.26 -8.16 0.18
C GLU A 483 34.02 -7.92 1.05
N ASN A 484 32.87 -8.49 0.65
CA ASN A 484 31.65 -8.41 1.43
C ASN A 484 31.73 -9.17 2.75
N ILE A 485 32.35 -10.37 2.78
CA ILE A 485 32.57 -11.12 4.03
C ILE A 485 33.43 -10.30 5.00
N ALA A 486 34.53 -9.71 4.51
CA ALA A 486 35.43 -8.90 5.34
C ALA A 486 34.72 -7.65 5.92
N ASN A 487 34.00 -6.91 5.07
CA ASN A 487 33.27 -5.73 5.47
C ASN A 487 32.10 -6.05 6.42
N GLY A 488 31.35 -7.12 6.12
CA GLY A 488 30.22 -7.56 6.95
C GLY A 488 30.66 -8.07 8.31
N ARG A 489 31.76 -8.79 8.38
CA ARG A 489 32.36 -9.19 9.65
C ARG A 489 32.75 -7.99 10.50
N SER A 490 33.41 -6.99 9.89
CA SER A 490 33.78 -5.76 10.60
C SER A 490 32.56 -4.98 11.12
N ALA A 491 31.50 -4.87 10.30
CA ALA A 491 30.26 -4.21 10.70
C ALA A 491 29.51 -4.97 11.80
N PHE A 492 29.46 -6.30 11.71
CA PHE A 492 28.83 -7.14 12.73
C PHE A 492 29.57 -7.09 14.06
N ASP A 493 30.93 -7.15 14.02
CA ASP A 493 31.78 -6.99 15.20
C ASP A 493 31.60 -5.63 15.88
N ALA A 494 31.46 -4.55 15.09
CA ALA A 494 31.22 -3.21 15.60
C ALA A 494 29.88 -3.11 16.33
N GLU A 495 28.84 -3.67 15.75
CA GLU A 495 27.50 -3.65 16.33
C GLU A 495 27.40 -4.53 17.61
N LEU A 496 28.03 -5.70 17.63
CA LEU A 496 28.12 -6.54 18.82
C LEU A 496 28.79 -5.78 19.99
N ARG A 497 29.89 -5.06 19.71
CA ARG A 497 30.57 -4.22 20.73
C ARG A 497 29.68 -3.10 21.22
N HIS A 498 28.94 -2.46 20.30
CA HIS A 498 27.98 -1.39 20.64
C HIS A 498 26.88 -1.91 21.59
N CYS A 499 26.44 -3.14 21.40
CA CYS A 499 25.43 -3.80 22.24
C CYS A 499 26.03 -4.50 23.48
N GLY A 500 27.35 -4.43 23.71
CA GLY A 500 28.02 -5.08 24.86
C GLY A 500 28.07 -6.60 24.80
N ILE A 501 27.91 -7.19 23.60
CA ILE A 501 27.93 -8.65 23.38
C ILE A 501 29.34 -9.07 22.96
N ALA A 502 29.90 -10.08 23.64
CA ALA A 502 31.23 -10.59 23.29
C ALA A 502 31.10 -11.56 22.11
N MET A 503 31.98 -11.44 21.11
CA MET A 503 32.01 -12.32 19.94
C MET A 503 32.14 -13.79 20.28
N LYS A 504 32.85 -14.14 21.39
CA LYS A 504 32.97 -15.50 21.90
C LYS A 504 31.62 -16.13 22.26
N ASP A 505 30.66 -15.35 22.73
CA ASP A 505 29.35 -15.84 23.13
C ASP A 505 28.48 -16.14 21.89
N VAL A 506 28.74 -15.45 20.78
CA VAL A 506 28.10 -15.66 19.47
C VAL A 506 28.69 -16.86 18.73
N LEU A 507 30.00 -17.11 18.88
CA LEU A 507 30.71 -18.22 18.25
C LEU A 507 30.69 -19.53 19.09
N ASP A 508 29.97 -19.53 20.21
CA ASP A 508 29.77 -20.73 21.02
C ASP A 508 29.18 -21.85 20.14
N PRO A 509 29.82 -23.05 20.08
CA PRO A 509 29.38 -24.19 19.25
C PRO A 509 27.93 -24.60 19.45
N GLU A 510 27.38 -24.40 20.66
CA GLU A 510 25.98 -24.68 20.94
C GLU A 510 25.03 -23.55 20.52
N PHE A 511 25.52 -22.30 20.44
CA PHE A 511 24.72 -21.12 20.09
C PHE A 511 24.73 -20.83 18.59
N LEU A 512 25.82 -21.07 17.91
CA LEU A 512 25.99 -20.77 16.48
C LEU A 512 24.91 -21.40 15.60
N PRO A 513 24.49 -22.67 15.76
CA PRO A 513 23.40 -23.24 14.98
C PRO A 513 22.04 -22.56 15.25
N VAL A 514 21.79 -22.15 16.48
CA VAL A 514 20.57 -21.43 16.87
C VAL A 514 20.55 -20.03 16.23
N LEU A 515 21.69 -19.34 16.25
CA LEU A 515 21.88 -18.06 15.60
C LEU A 515 21.60 -18.16 14.10
N LEU A 516 22.27 -19.08 13.39
CA LEU A 516 22.13 -19.25 11.94
C LEU A 516 20.68 -19.58 11.54
N LYS A 517 19.99 -20.38 12.33
CA LYS A 517 18.57 -20.68 12.15
C LYS A 517 17.69 -19.44 12.33
N LYS A 518 17.98 -18.59 13.34
CA LYS A 518 17.22 -17.36 13.63
C LYS A 518 17.39 -16.28 12.56
N VAL A 519 18.61 -16.15 12.02
CA VAL A 519 18.88 -15.17 10.96
C VAL A 519 18.62 -15.74 9.56
N ALA A 520 18.26 -17.03 9.45
CA ALA A 520 17.97 -17.75 8.21
C ALA A 520 19.12 -17.76 7.18
N TYR A 521 20.36 -17.90 7.65
CA TYR A 521 21.54 -18.08 6.80
C TYR A 521 22.20 -19.45 7.08
N PRO A 522 22.69 -20.16 6.02
CA PRO A 522 23.26 -21.49 6.19
C PRO A 522 24.64 -21.46 6.85
N THR A 523 25.43 -20.41 6.66
CA THR A 523 26.75 -20.24 7.23
C THR A 523 26.99 -18.82 7.75
N LEU A 524 27.99 -18.67 8.65
CA LEU A 524 28.38 -17.38 9.20
C LEU A 524 28.97 -16.46 8.10
N ASP A 525 29.70 -17.04 7.14
CA ASP A 525 30.23 -16.30 6.00
C ASP A 525 29.14 -15.78 5.08
N ASP A 526 28.03 -16.50 4.91
CA ASP A 526 26.87 -16.04 4.17
C ASP A 526 26.16 -14.89 4.89
N LEU A 527 26.07 -14.93 6.22
CA LEU A 527 25.57 -13.82 7.02
C LEU A 527 26.48 -12.59 6.88
N TYR A 528 27.81 -12.77 7.00
CA TYR A 528 28.77 -11.67 6.80
C TYR A 528 28.68 -11.09 5.40
N ALA A 529 28.65 -11.96 4.38
CA ALA A 529 28.47 -11.51 3.01
C ALA A 529 27.17 -10.69 2.87
N ALA A 530 26.06 -11.16 3.47
CA ALA A 530 24.77 -10.46 3.42
C ALA A 530 24.85 -9.07 4.08
N ILE A 531 25.50 -8.95 5.22
CA ILE A 531 25.73 -7.66 5.88
C ILE A 531 26.64 -6.78 5.01
N GLY A 532 27.67 -7.34 4.44
CA GLY A 532 28.67 -6.62 3.65
C GLY A 532 28.13 -5.99 2.36
N TYR A 533 27.20 -6.67 1.65
CA TYR A 533 26.56 -6.09 0.46
C TYR A 533 25.27 -5.30 0.79
N GLY A 534 24.88 -5.21 2.07
CA GLY A 534 23.71 -4.44 2.51
C GLY A 534 22.36 -5.15 2.32
N GLY A 535 22.37 -6.47 2.12
CA GLY A 535 21.15 -7.30 2.06
C GLY A 535 20.55 -7.59 3.44
N PHE A 536 21.35 -7.46 4.49
CA PHE A 536 20.93 -7.57 5.88
C PHE A 536 21.70 -6.57 6.75
N THR A 537 21.06 -5.93 7.73
CA THR A 537 21.76 -4.96 8.56
C THR A 537 22.37 -5.64 9.80
N ALA A 538 23.58 -5.21 10.19
CA ALA A 538 24.23 -5.70 11.40
C ALA A 538 23.34 -5.50 12.64
N GLN A 539 22.64 -4.39 12.70
CA GLN A 539 21.70 -4.05 13.78
C GLN A 539 20.53 -5.06 13.88
N LYS A 540 19.90 -5.42 12.73
CA LYS A 540 18.86 -6.47 12.70
C LYS A 540 19.41 -7.83 13.12
N ALA A 541 20.63 -8.19 12.70
CA ALA A 541 21.27 -9.43 13.09
C ALA A 541 21.46 -9.50 14.62
N VAL A 542 22.05 -8.46 15.19
CA VAL A 542 22.32 -8.37 16.64
C VAL A 542 21.03 -8.34 17.46
N SER A 543 20.01 -7.59 17.02
CA SER A 543 18.70 -7.53 17.69
C SER A 543 18.02 -8.91 17.78
N ARG A 544 18.07 -9.71 16.69
CA ARG A 544 17.53 -11.09 16.70
C ARG A 544 18.29 -12.03 17.63
N ILE A 545 19.59 -11.80 17.82
CA ILE A 545 20.47 -12.58 18.69
C ILE A 545 20.29 -12.21 20.15
N GLN A 546 20.13 -10.93 20.44
CA GLN A 546 20.08 -10.39 21.81
C GLN A 546 18.97 -11.03 22.66
N GLY A 547 17.78 -11.22 22.07
CA GLY A 547 16.65 -11.89 22.75
C GLY A 547 16.95 -13.34 23.12
N GLU A 548 17.71 -14.07 22.30
CA GLU A 548 18.05 -15.46 22.57
C GLU A 548 19.20 -15.61 23.57
N LEU A 549 20.19 -14.71 23.50
CA LEU A 549 21.25 -14.63 24.50
C LEU A 549 20.72 -14.32 25.90
N GLN A 550 19.76 -13.38 25.98
CA GLN A 550 19.09 -13.07 27.25
C GLN A 550 18.31 -14.28 27.81
N ARG A 551 17.56 -14.99 26.95
CA ARG A 551 16.87 -16.23 27.36
C ARG A 551 17.84 -17.28 27.88
N ARG A 552 18.96 -17.47 27.18
CA ARG A 552 19.99 -18.46 27.58
C ARG A 552 20.70 -18.06 28.87
N GLN A 553 20.96 -16.78 29.08
CA GLN A 553 21.49 -16.28 30.33
C GLN A 553 20.52 -16.49 31.50
N GLN A 554 19.23 -16.26 31.28
CA GLN A 554 18.18 -16.53 32.26
C GLN A 554 18.06 -18.03 32.56
N GLN A 555 18.14 -18.89 31.55
CA GLN A 555 18.14 -20.35 31.75
C GLN A 555 19.36 -20.84 32.56
N ARG A 556 20.57 -20.39 32.22
CA ARG A 556 21.79 -20.70 32.98
C ARG A 556 21.71 -20.20 34.42
N GLN A 557 21.15 -19.01 34.65
CA GLN A 557 20.90 -18.50 36.01
C GLN A 557 19.86 -19.35 36.75
N GLN A 558 18.78 -19.76 36.09
CA GLN A 558 17.80 -20.68 36.70
C GLN A 558 18.38 -22.05 37.00
N GLU A 559 19.21 -22.62 36.12
CA GLU A 559 19.89 -23.87 36.34
C GLU A 559 20.89 -23.75 37.48
N GLN A 560 21.63 -22.65 37.61
CA GLN A 560 22.50 -22.37 38.76
C GLN A 560 21.71 -22.18 40.04
N MET A 561 20.62 -21.43 40.04
CA MET A 561 19.72 -21.28 41.18
C MET A 561 19.05 -22.61 41.59
N LEU A 562 18.70 -23.48 40.60
CA LEU A 562 18.19 -24.82 40.90
C LEU A 562 19.27 -25.73 41.52
N ALA A 563 20.51 -25.63 41.01
CA ALA A 563 21.63 -26.37 41.55
C ALA A 563 22.00 -25.89 42.98
N GLU A 564 21.89 -24.60 43.26
CA GLU A 564 22.07 -24.03 44.61
C GLU A 564 20.89 -24.31 45.54
N ALA A 565 19.63 -24.32 45.00
CA ALA A 565 18.42 -24.61 45.79
C ALA A 565 18.27 -26.08 46.19
N VAL A 566 19.03 -27.01 45.56
CA VAL A 566 19.11 -28.42 45.98
C VAL A 566 20.04 -28.58 47.20
N ALA A 567 20.78 -27.52 47.58
CA ALA A 567 21.73 -27.53 48.69
C ALA A 567 21.24 -26.95 50.03
N GLU A 568 20.00 -26.33 50.11
CA GLU A 568 19.47 -25.81 51.37
C GLU A 568 17.97 -26.12 51.58
N PRO A 569 17.47 -26.28 52.83
CA PRO A 569 16.11 -26.72 53.10
C PRO A 569 15.11 -25.56 53.17
N LYS A 570 13.87 -25.86 52.79
CA LYS A 570 12.70 -25.02 52.58
C LYS A 570 12.23 -24.20 53.75
N GLU A 571 11.88 -22.92 53.53
CA GLU A 571 10.86 -22.18 54.27
C GLU A 571 9.72 -21.75 53.35
N ASP A 572 8.46 -21.70 53.89
CA ASP A 572 7.21 -21.62 53.19
C ASP A 572 6.90 -20.22 52.56
N PRO A 573 6.15 -20.18 51.49
CA PRO A 573 5.87 -18.92 50.76
C PRO A 573 4.63 -18.19 51.28
N LYS A 574 4.72 -16.85 51.36
CA LYS A 574 3.57 -15.92 51.53
C LYS A 574 2.86 -15.66 50.22
N PRO A 575 1.55 -15.38 50.22
CA PRO A 575 0.69 -15.26 49.03
C PRO A 575 0.90 -13.94 48.25
N PRO A 576 0.57 -13.95 46.96
CA PRO A 576 0.79 -12.80 46.07
C PRO A 576 -0.33 -11.75 46.12
N ASP A 577 0.09 -10.48 46.11
CA ASP A 577 -0.77 -9.32 45.98
C ASP A 577 -1.14 -9.00 44.53
N THR A 578 -2.38 -8.62 44.37
CA THR A 578 -3.16 -7.87 43.37
C THR A 578 -2.63 -7.58 41.96
N PRO A 579 -3.52 -7.54 40.94
CA PRO A 579 -3.19 -7.44 39.52
C PRO A 579 -2.78 -6.02 39.09
N LYS A 580 -1.70 -5.93 38.36
CA LYS A 580 -1.23 -4.69 37.73
C LYS A 580 -2.09 -4.33 36.52
N GLN A 581 -2.49 -3.07 36.47
CA GLN A 581 -3.16 -2.42 35.35
C GLN A 581 -2.36 -2.53 34.04
N PRO A 582 -3.03 -2.55 32.86
CA PRO A 582 -2.35 -2.65 31.57
C PRO A 582 -1.48 -1.42 31.29
N LYS A 583 -0.25 -1.66 30.87
CA LYS A 583 0.70 -0.60 30.46
C LYS A 583 0.25 0.00 29.12
N ALA A 584 0.09 1.33 29.09
CA ALA A 584 -0.13 2.09 27.87
C ALA A 584 1.05 1.88 26.88
N VAL A 585 0.74 1.59 25.64
CA VAL A 585 1.71 1.42 24.55
C VAL A 585 2.09 2.80 24.01
N LYS A 586 3.39 3.09 23.92
CA LYS A 586 3.94 4.36 23.39
C LYS A 586 3.91 4.33 21.85
N SER A 587 3.53 5.43 21.22
CA SER A 587 3.75 5.63 19.76
C SER A 587 5.25 5.93 19.50
N GLU A 588 5.72 5.69 18.27
CA GLU A 588 7.10 5.97 17.83
C GLU A 588 7.51 7.45 17.99
N GLN A 589 6.56 8.36 18.12
CA GLN A 589 6.80 9.83 18.27
C GLN A 589 6.64 10.35 19.70
N GLY A 590 6.64 9.49 20.70
CA GLY A 590 6.61 9.91 22.11
C GLY A 590 5.25 10.45 22.59
N ILE A 591 4.15 10.21 21.87
CA ILE A 591 2.78 10.56 22.28
C ILE A 591 2.04 9.32 22.76
N ILE A 592 1.34 9.44 23.86
CA ILE A 592 0.41 8.43 24.38
C ILE A 592 -1.00 8.83 23.99
N VAL A 593 -1.71 7.97 23.30
CA VAL A 593 -3.10 8.18 22.86
C VAL A 593 -4.00 7.27 23.67
N GLU A 594 -4.98 7.82 24.38
CA GLU A 594 -5.90 7.03 25.20
C GLU A 594 -6.88 6.25 24.31
N GLY A 595 -6.95 4.92 24.52
CA GLY A 595 -7.95 4.06 23.86
C GLY A 595 -7.65 3.64 22.43
N LEU A 596 -6.47 3.97 21.87
CA LEU A 596 -6.06 3.56 20.54
C LEU A 596 -4.63 3.02 20.58
N ASP A 597 -4.48 1.70 20.41
CA ASP A 597 -3.19 1.05 20.25
C ASP A 597 -2.72 1.12 18.79
N ASN A 598 -1.45 1.47 18.55
CA ASN A 598 -0.83 1.52 17.21
C ASN A 598 -1.46 2.50 16.20
N CYS A 599 -1.84 3.70 16.63
CA CYS A 599 -2.27 4.73 15.69
C CYS A 599 -1.09 5.59 15.20
N LEU A 600 -1.11 5.96 13.92
CA LEU A 600 -0.16 6.92 13.37
C LEU A 600 -0.46 8.29 14.00
N VAL A 601 0.55 8.91 14.62
CA VAL A 601 0.44 10.26 15.20
C VAL A 601 1.12 11.25 14.29
N LYS A 602 0.49 12.39 14.04
CA LYS A 602 1.04 13.47 13.23
C LYS A 602 0.84 14.81 13.94
N PHE A 603 1.89 15.61 14.06
CA PHE A 603 1.79 16.95 14.59
C PHE A 603 1.17 17.92 13.59
N SER A 604 0.20 18.70 14.04
CA SER A 604 -0.51 19.68 13.21
C SER A 604 0.39 20.83 12.81
N LYS A 605 0.40 21.15 11.52
CA LYS A 605 1.21 22.26 10.97
C LYS A 605 0.71 23.65 11.41
N CYS A 606 -0.57 23.79 11.79
CA CYS A 606 -1.16 25.07 12.18
C CYS A 606 -0.68 25.59 13.54
N CYS A 607 -0.19 24.69 14.43
CA CYS A 607 0.21 25.08 15.79
C CYS A 607 1.54 24.45 16.24
N THR A 608 2.08 23.49 15.47
CA THR A 608 3.38 22.83 15.69
C THR A 608 3.66 22.55 17.19
N PRO A 609 2.90 21.60 17.82
CA PRO A 609 3.05 21.33 19.25
C PRO A 609 4.43 20.73 19.57
N VAL A 610 4.95 21.07 20.75
CA VAL A 610 6.25 20.62 21.25
C VAL A 610 6.11 20.06 22.67
N PRO A 611 7.01 19.17 23.13
CA PRO A 611 6.95 18.63 24.50
C PRO A 611 6.87 19.74 25.55
N GLY A 612 5.86 19.65 26.41
CA GLY A 612 5.51 20.66 27.41
C GLY A 612 4.33 21.55 27.06
N ASP A 613 3.81 21.49 25.81
CA ASP A 613 2.53 22.10 25.47
C ASP A 613 1.37 21.21 25.94
N ASP A 614 0.25 21.83 26.34
CA ASP A 614 -1.02 21.12 26.49
C ASP A 614 -1.55 20.74 25.11
N ILE A 615 -1.83 19.46 24.91
CA ILE A 615 -2.16 18.90 23.59
C ILE A 615 -3.50 18.17 23.58
N VAL A 616 -4.14 18.17 22.43
CA VAL A 616 -5.35 17.38 22.12
C VAL A 616 -5.18 16.69 20.79
N GLY A 617 -5.72 15.48 20.69
CA GLY A 617 -5.69 14.68 19.47
C GLY A 617 -6.98 14.83 18.69
N PHE A 618 -6.88 15.01 17.39
CA PHE A 618 -8.00 14.97 16.46
C PHE A 618 -7.85 13.73 15.56
N ILE A 619 -8.83 12.84 15.60
CA ILE A 619 -8.84 11.64 14.76
C ILE A 619 -9.07 12.09 13.31
N THR A 620 -8.03 11.99 12.50
CA THR A 620 -8.09 12.33 11.08
C THR A 620 -8.59 11.14 10.26
N ARG A 621 -9.28 11.42 9.17
CA ARG A 621 -9.81 10.40 8.27
C ARG A 621 -8.66 9.72 7.53
N GLY A 622 -8.33 8.47 7.90
CA GLY A 622 -7.32 7.63 7.23
C GLY A 622 -5.86 7.94 7.51
N TYR A 623 -5.52 8.94 8.36
CA TYR A 623 -4.13 9.32 8.65
C TYR A 623 -3.76 9.28 10.15
N GLY A 624 -4.56 8.60 10.98
CA GLY A 624 -4.29 8.51 12.41
C GLY A 624 -4.74 9.75 13.18
N VAL A 625 -4.01 10.12 14.22
CA VAL A 625 -4.34 11.23 15.12
C VAL A 625 -3.47 12.45 14.80
N SER A 626 -4.10 13.58 14.49
CA SER A 626 -3.45 14.88 14.38
C SER A 626 -3.42 15.55 15.72
N VAL A 627 -2.23 15.82 16.25
CA VAL A 627 -2.04 16.44 17.57
C VAL A 627 -1.96 17.96 17.40
N HIS A 628 -2.85 18.65 18.10
CA HIS A 628 -2.90 20.11 18.18
C HIS A 628 -2.54 20.57 19.59
N ARG A 629 -2.06 21.81 19.71
CA ARG A 629 -2.04 22.50 20.99
C ARG A 629 -3.48 22.79 21.46
N ALA A 630 -3.70 22.74 22.75
CA ALA A 630 -5.03 22.96 23.33
C ALA A 630 -5.57 24.38 23.08
N ASP A 631 -4.66 25.37 22.91
CA ASP A 631 -4.96 26.77 22.60
C ASP A 631 -5.08 27.08 21.10
N CYS A 632 -4.97 26.09 20.22
CA CYS A 632 -5.06 26.27 18.77
C CYS A 632 -6.51 26.64 18.36
N PRO A 633 -6.72 27.66 17.50
CA PRO A 633 -8.07 27.99 16.97
C PRO A 633 -8.75 26.82 16.25
N ASN A 634 -7.93 25.92 15.66
CA ASN A 634 -8.45 24.69 15.04
C ASN A 634 -8.82 23.60 16.05
N ALA A 635 -8.51 23.79 17.32
CA ALA A 635 -8.86 22.92 18.43
C ALA A 635 -9.68 23.65 19.50
N SER A 636 -10.36 24.75 19.16
CA SER A 636 -11.20 25.53 20.06
C SER A 636 -12.37 24.68 20.62
N GLU A 637 -12.89 25.06 21.78
CA GLU A 637 -14.03 24.36 22.41
C GLU A 637 -15.27 24.30 21.49
N GLU A 638 -15.47 25.33 20.66
CA GLU A 638 -16.58 25.37 19.69
C GLU A 638 -16.41 24.24 18.67
N LYS A 639 -15.21 24.12 18.06
CA LYS A 639 -14.92 23.04 17.10
C LYS A 639 -14.91 21.66 17.74
N ARG A 640 -14.55 21.54 19.02
CA ARG A 640 -14.66 20.26 19.73
C ARG A 640 -16.09 19.84 19.96
N LYS A 641 -17.02 20.79 20.18
CA LYS A 641 -18.45 20.53 20.31
C LYS A 641 -19.13 20.17 19.00
N GLU A 642 -18.61 20.64 17.85
CA GLU A 642 -19.11 20.28 16.52
C GLU A 642 -18.88 18.80 16.17
N GLN A 643 -17.77 18.22 16.61
CA GLN A 643 -17.40 16.82 16.32
C GLN A 643 -16.80 16.14 17.56
N PRO A 644 -17.58 15.91 18.63
CA PRO A 644 -17.05 15.45 19.91
C PRO A 644 -16.38 14.06 19.82
N ASP A 645 -16.90 13.18 18.97
CA ASP A 645 -16.42 11.79 18.83
C ASP A 645 -15.04 11.68 18.12
N ARG A 646 -14.53 12.78 17.57
CA ARG A 646 -13.24 12.82 16.87
C ARG A 646 -12.11 13.42 17.71
N TRP A 647 -12.43 14.02 18.84
CA TRP A 647 -11.44 14.56 19.74
C TRP A 647 -11.08 13.54 20.82
N ILE A 648 -9.81 13.27 20.97
CA ILE A 648 -9.29 12.26 21.89
C ILE A 648 -8.24 12.88 22.80
N HIS A 649 -8.17 12.38 24.02
CA HIS A 649 -7.15 12.79 24.96
C HIS A 649 -5.79 12.19 24.55
N VAL A 650 -4.76 13.05 24.49
CA VAL A 650 -3.37 12.67 24.19
C VAL A 650 -2.43 13.32 25.18
N SER A 651 -1.37 12.63 25.51
CA SER A 651 -0.35 13.14 26.45
C SER A 651 1.06 12.84 25.95
N TRP A 652 2.02 13.68 26.40
CA TRP A 652 3.42 13.43 26.11
C TRP A 652 3.96 12.25 26.93
N GLY A 653 4.74 11.39 26.30
CA GLY A 653 5.47 10.32 26.99
C GLY A 653 6.71 10.85 27.72
N THR A 654 7.16 10.15 28.75
CA THR A 654 8.23 10.57 29.67
C THR A 654 9.65 10.56 29.12
N ASP A 655 9.92 9.93 27.96
CA ASP A 655 11.26 9.82 27.36
C ASP A 655 11.20 10.22 25.89
N THR A 656 11.47 11.48 25.58
CA THR A 656 11.60 11.95 24.19
C THR A 656 13.02 12.51 24.00
N ASN A 657 13.87 11.75 23.33
CA ASN A 657 15.19 12.22 22.86
C ASN A 657 15.11 12.85 21.47
N ASP A 658 13.91 13.00 20.92
CA ASP A 658 13.67 13.52 19.57
C ASP A 658 13.62 15.05 19.59
N SER A 659 13.94 15.65 18.46
CA SER A 659 13.83 17.09 18.23
C SER A 659 12.60 17.39 17.36
N TYR A 660 11.87 18.46 17.72
CA TYR A 660 10.57 18.79 17.15
C TYR A 660 10.65 20.09 16.35
N PRO A 661 10.14 20.12 15.11
CA PRO A 661 10.10 21.36 14.34
C PRO A 661 8.99 22.29 14.87
N THR A 662 9.33 23.55 15.04
CA THR A 662 8.37 24.60 15.40
C THR A 662 8.71 25.91 14.71
N THR A 663 7.72 26.79 14.63
CA THR A 663 7.86 28.10 13.99
C THR A 663 7.70 29.21 15.02
N ILE A 664 8.58 30.22 14.97
CA ILE A 664 8.50 31.46 15.73
C ILE A 664 8.35 32.61 14.76
N GLU A 665 7.54 33.59 15.12
CA GLU A 665 7.37 34.82 14.38
C GLU A 665 7.80 35.99 15.27
N ALA A 666 8.77 36.77 14.81
CA ALA A 666 9.24 37.97 15.47
C ALA A 666 8.81 39.21 14.66
N VAL A 667 8.09 40.12 15.31
CA VAL A 667 7.75 41.45 14.76
C VAL A 667 8.78 42.43 15.28
N CYS A 668 9.51 43.06 14.37
CA CYS A 668 10.64 43.90 14.68
C CYS A 668 10.54 45.27 13.95
N LYS A 669 11.19 46.32 14.52
CA LYS A 669 11.48 47.51 13.73
C LYS A 669 12.61 47.18 12.76
N ASP A 670 12.39 47.48 11.47
CA ASP A 670 13.41 47.23 10.45
C ASP A 670 14.63 48.13 10.68
N ARG A 671 15.82 47.54 10.80
CA ARG A 671 17.08 48.24 11.02
C ARG A 671 18.26 47.42 10.48
N LEU A 672 19.34 48.15 10.26
CA LEU A 672 20.61 47.54 9.86
C LEU A 672 21.09 46.52 10.90
N ASN A 673 21.61 45.38 10.46
CA ASN A 673 22.11 44.24 11.25
C ASN A 673 21.09 43.46 12.09
N LEU A 674 19.78 43.69 11.95
CA LEU A 674 18.77 42.97 12.71
C LEU A 674 18.87 41.46 12.53
N LEU A 675 19.04 40.99 11.29
CA LEU A 675 19.19 39.56 10.96
C LEU A 675 20.48 38.96 11.56
N LEU A 676 21.55 39.74 11.66
CA LEU A 676 22.80 39.31 12.28
C LEU A 676 22.61 39.06 13.78
N ASP A 677 21.90 39.98 14.47
CA ASP A 677 21.62 39.86 15.89
C ASP A 677 20.72 38.64 16.18
N ILE A 678 19.70 38.41 15.34
CA ILE A 678 18.82 37.23 15.45
C ILE A 678 19.63 35.96 15.21
N SER A 679 20.48 35.91 14.17
CA SER A 679 21.33 34.75 13.88
C SER A 679 22.31 34.46 15.04
N SER A 680 22.85 35.49 15.67
CA SER A 680 23.72 35.36 16.83
C SER A 680 22.97 34.78 18.04
N ALA A 681 21.73 35.22 18.29
CA ALA A 681 20.88 34.66 19.33
C ALA A 681 20.55 33.19 19.11
N LEU A 682 20.20 32.81 17.88
CA LEU A 682 19.95 31.43 17.48
C LEU A 682 21.19 30.53 17.66
N SER A 683 22.36 31.01 17.26
CA SER A 683 23.64 30.31 17.44
C SER A 683 23.99 30.13 18.93
N THR A 684 23.77 31.15 19.76
CA THR A 684 24.06 31.10 21.19
C THR A 684 23.19 30.09 21.95
N THR A 685 21.96 29.83 21.45
CA THR A 685 21.05 28.83 22.03
C THR A 685 21.25 27.42 21.46
N LYS A 686 22.23 27.21 20.57
CA LYS A 686 22.50 25.97 19.86
C LYS A 686 21.24 25.40 19.21
N THR A 687 20.39 26.28 18.67
CA THR A 687 19.13 25.91 18.01
C THR A 687 19.39 25.67 16.54
N PHE A 688 18.93 24.53 16.02
CA PHE A 688 19.04 24.21 14.61
C PHE A 688 17.94 24.95 13.83
N VAL A 689 18.33 25.76 12.83
CA VAL A 689 17.42 26.54 12.00
C VAL A 689 17.13 25.75 10.73
N LEU A 690 15.83 25.48 10.48
CA LEU A 690 15.34 24.80 9.28
C LEU A 690 15.05 25.77 8.15
N GLY A 691 14.59 26.97 8.50
CA GLY A 691 14.25 28.02 7.53
C GLY A 691 14.13 29.39 8.18
N LEU A 692 14.37 30.44 7.40
CA LEU A 692 14.19 31.82 7.81
C LEU A 692 13.57 32.59 6.66
N ASN A 693 12.44 33.26 6.93
CA ASN A 693 11.72 34.09 5.98
C ASN A 693 11.49 35.46 6.58
N THR A 694 11.82 36.52 5.82
CA THR A 694 11.72 37.91 6.27
C THR A 694 10.82 38.65 5.29
N ARG A 695 9.86 39.40 5.83
CA ARG A 695 8.99 40.29 5.08
C ARG A 695 8.99 41.67 5.74
N SER A 696 9.45 42.69 5.03
CA SER A 696 9.33 44.10 5.46
C SER A 696 7.95 44.63 5.07
N THR A 697 7.36 45.43 5.97
CA THR A 697 6.09 46.12 5.75
C THR A 697 6.34 47.59 5.37
N GLU A 698 5.40 48.23 4.72
CA GLU A 698 5.50 49.65 4.30
C GLU A 698 5.62 50.61 5.47
N ASP A 699 5.22 50.21 6.67
CA ASP A 699 5.27 50.98 7.92
C ASP A 699 6.62 50.88 8.64
N GLY A 700 7.66 50.33 8.01
CA GLY A 700 9.02 50.25 8.58
C GLY A 700 9.19 49.14 9.62
N PHE A 701 8.33 48.14 9.65
CA PHE A 701 8.48 46.93 10.44
C PHE A 701 8.95 45.75 9.58
N ALA A 702 9.64 44.80 10.21
CA ALA A 702 10.01 43.52 9.63
C ALA A 702 9.33 42.39 10.40
N ILE A 703 8.65 41.51 9.69
CA ILE A 703 8.12 40.24 10.22
C ILE A 703 9.07 39.14 9.83
N ILE A 704 9.69 38.50 10.81
CA ILE A 704 10.70 37.46 10.62
C ILE A 704 10.13 36.14 11.14
N ARG A 705 9.88 35.20 10.22
CA ARG A 705 9.40 33.86 10.52
C ARG A 705 10.60 32.90 10.51
N ILE A 706 10.81 32.20 11.63
CA ILE A 706 11.95 31.32 11.86
C ILE A 706 11.43 29.92 12.12
N GLU A 707 11.78 28.99 11.27
CA GLU A 707 11.52 27.56 11.46
C GLU A 707 12.73 26.93 12.15
N ILE A 708 12.52 26.33 13.29
CA ILE A 708 13.57 25.79 14.16
C ILE A 708 13.27 24.39 14.62
N GLN A 709 14.30 23.67 15.03
CA GLN A 709 14.20 22.35 15.62
C GLN A 709 14.62 22.44 17.10
N ILE A 710 13.74 22.02 18.01
CA ILE A 710 13.93 22.13 19.46
C ILE A 710 13.59 20.81 20.16
N LYS A 711 14.10 20.62 21.37
CA LYS A 711 13.86 19.41 22.16
C LYS A 711 12.61 19.51 23.04
N ASP A 712 12.37 20.67 23.63
CA ASP A 712 11.29 20.90 24.58
C ASP A 712 10.85 22.37 24.65
N GLY A 713 9.74 22.62 25.37
CA GLY A 713 9.21 23.95 25.60
C GLY A 713 10.10 24.87 26.41
N ALA A 714 11.00 24.33 27.26
CA ALA A 714 11.93 25.11 28.03
C ALA A 714 13.02 25.75 27.14
N GLN A 715 13.55 24.99 26.19
CA GLN A 715 14.47 25.49 25.17
C GLN A 715 13.80 26.56 24.31
N LEU A 716 12.52 26.33 23.91
CA LEU A 716 11.75 27.31 23.16
C LEU A 716 11.57 28.63 23.92
N SER A 717 11.14 28.54 25.17
CA SER A 717 10.96 29.73 26.04
C SER A 717 12.25 30.52 26.24
N THR A 718 13.36 29.81 26.40
CA THR A 718 14.69 30.44 26.53
C THR A 718 15.07 31.20 25.25
N LEU A 719 14.81 30.60 24.09
CA LEU A 719 15.06 31.22 22.79
C LEU A 719 14.17 32.46 22.58
N MET A 720 12.87 32.35 22.85
CA MET A 720 11.92 33.46 22.69
C MET A 720 12.28 34.63 23.57
N ASN A 721 12.68 34.38 24.82
CA ASN A 721 13.13 35.41 25.74
C ASN A 721 14.44 36.13 25.25
N LYS A 722 15.38 35.35 24.68
CA LYS A 722 16.60 35.94 24.09
C LYS A 722 16.31 36.79 22.85
N LEU A 723 15.41 36.33 22.00
CA LEU A 723 14.98 37.09 20.82
C LEU A 723 14.26 38.39 21.22
N HIS A 724 13.47 38.35 22.30
CA HIS A 724 12.78 39.54 22.81
C HIS A 724 13.72 40.57 23.40
N GLN A 725 14.93 40.19 23.87
CA GLN A 725 15.95 41.08 24.38
C GLN A 725 16.73 41.83 23.29
N ILE A 726 16.57 41.43 22.01
CA ILE A 726 17.27 42.11 20.91
C ILE A 726 16.62 43.48 20.68
N SER A 727 17.47 44.52 20.65
CA SER A 727 17.01 45.89 20.37
C SER A 727 16.24 45.93 19.02
N GLY A 728 15.03 46.45 19.05
CA GLY A 728 14.17 46.55 17.88
C GLY A 728 13.18 45.40 17.71
N VAL A 729 13.29 44.32 18.47
CA VAL A 729 12.25 43.26 18.51
C VAL A 729 11.12 43.73 19.42
N LEU A 730 9.92 43.81 18.87
CA LEU A 730 8.74 44.31 19.58
C LEU A 730 7.93 43.15 20.19
N GLN A 731 7.81 42.07 19.43
CA GLN A 731 7.01 40.92 19.83
C GLN A 731 7.60 39.66 19.26
N VAL A 732 7.57 38.57 20.04
CA VAL A 732 7.98 37.24 19.59
C VAL A 732 6.86 36.28 19.96
N ASN A 733 6.24 35.66 18.95
CA ASN A 733 5.09 34.76 19.11
C ASN A 733 5.31 33.44 18.41
N ARG A 734 4.55 32.44 18.81
CA ARG A 734 4.33 31.25 17.99
C ARG A 734 3.11 31.51 17.10
N PRO A 735 3.27 31.54 15.78
CA PRO A 735 2.13 31.75 14.90
C PRO A 735 1.11 30.63 15.11
N VAL A 736 -0.15 31.01 15.19
CA VAL A 736 -1.28 30.09 15.23
C VAL A 736 -1.97 30.30 13.90
N GLY A 737 -1.79 29.31 12.97
CA GLY A 737 -2.26 29.41 11.60
C GLY A 737 -3.73 29.08 11.43
#